data_73a207055c651616c8faa75e2c4d081b
#
_entry.id   73a207055c651616c8faa75e2c4d081b
#
_cell.length_a   1.000
_cell.length_b   1.000
_cell.length_c   1.000
_cell.angle_alpha   90.00
_cell.angle_beta   90.00
_cell.angle_gamma   90.00
#
_symmetry.space_group_name_H-M   'P 1'
#
loop_
_entity.id
_entity.type
_entity.pdbx_description
1 polymer ?
#
loop_
_entity_poly.entity_id
_entity_poly.type
_entity_poly.pdbx_seq_one_letter_code
_entity_poly.pdbx_strand_id
1 'polypeptide(L)'
;MKPAHFYYKLGIVLLLLFVVVSASARPKGDPTTIKQQMEWLHKTKKINFTYDASLPVGQVYRGPSLKHLPLDKALSTLFAGSGIDYRVKGKYVILSKAQRSAPPLPPKPASASTARHTLNGFVRDTDGETLINATIWDETTGVGTTTNAYGFYSLTLPEGDHLIKYSYIGYEDKKLKEPLHGNLRQDVTLSESKSLPEVVVVGDLNSPLLNTQTGKRSIGPSDLKTGYALLSSPDVVKTLQQVSGVAEGVELVSGLYVHGGNSDENLFLLDGTPLYQINHTLGLFSSFNVDVVKNVDFYKSGFPARYGGRLSSVVDVRTTDGDMHRVHGSVRFGLLDGGIQLEGPLQKGKTSFNIALRRSWLDLLTRPIFAIVNKNAGADEDKVNVSYFFHDFNAKITHLFSQRSRLALSTYWGQDRLNTKDEDDGGGMGYRDLSKSRFNWGNFNTSLDWTYIVSPKFFANISGVYTYSLSKLWSKEDFSSGEVGDGSLSNYSEHDNQSTINDIGYRASFDYRPTPHHHLRFGHDFTFHHYRPQGSNHIYIDKNGGRSDTLQSHTASRLTATEWNAYAEDEIRLNHRWSLNGGINVALFHIQGKTFASADPRAAIKFQVSPRLSLKASYTTMTQFVHKISNAYIDLPSDYWVPTTRRLHPMHSHQWAAGIYMQPDKHWLLSLEGYYKCSSHLLQYTNWIGLQPPADSWDTKVNEGKGRFFGLEFDAHYAAHRLQLDASYTLSWNKRKFDDYYPHWFYDKFDNRHKANASVRYHFGKGTSLYAEWIYHSGNRLTLPTQYVNFPDLGEGGSQDFLYDVPNNVSAPAYHRLDIGVDLHHRTKNGHERIWNWSIYNAYCHLNTMWVDVKYDSDHGTMRAKSKGYIPIIPSFSYTFKF
;
A
#
# COMPACT_ATOMS: atom_id res chain seq x y z
N MET A 1 7.36 -0.33 39.57
CA MET A 1 6.35 -1.44 39.69
C MET A 1 6.65 -2.45 38.60
N LYS A 2 6.74 -3.72 38.95
CA LYS A 2 7.33 -4.79 38.13
C LYS A 2 6.47 -5.11 36.88
N PRO A 3 7.06 -5.34 35.69
CA PRO A 3 6.32 -5.58 34.43
C PRO A 3 5.63 -6.96 34.31
N ALA A 4 5.77 -7.84 35.29
CA ALA A 4 5.23 -9.21 35.24
C ALA A 4 3.68 -9.31 35.28
N HIS A 5 2.98 -8.31 35.76
CA HIS A 5 1.51 -8.34 35.88
C HIS A 5 0.75 -8.00 34.58
N PHE A 6 1.40 -7.34 33.64
CA PHE A 6 0.78 -6.97 32.35
C PHE A 6 0.73 -8.17 31.39
N TYR A 7 1.79 -8.98 31.34
CA TYR A 7 1.85 -10.15 30.48
C TYR A 7 0.90 -11.28 30.91
N TYR A 8 0.62 -11.39 32.19
CA TYR A 8 -0.31 -12.38 32.69
C TYR A 8 -1.78 -12.06 32.33
N LYS A 9 -2.14 -10.77 32.31
CA LYS A 9 -3.48 -10.33 31.89
C LYS A 9 -3.68 -10.37 30.37
N LEU A 10 -2.64 -10.13 29.59
CA LEU A 10 -2.70 -10.27 28.12
C LEU A 10 -2.78 -11.74 27.69
N GLY A 11 -2.08 -12.64 28.38
CA GLY A 11 -2.19 -14.09 28.18
C GLY A 11 -3.58 -14.64 28.49
N ILE A 12 -4.25 -14.11 29.51
CA ILE A 12 -5.62 -14.49 29.86
C ILE A 12 -6.64 -13.98 28.84
N VAL A 13 -6.46 -12.81 28.27
CA VAL A 13 -7.34 -12.28 27.20
C VAL A 13 -7.17 -13.07 25.90
N LEU A 14 -5.97 -13.47 25.55
CA LEU A 14 -5.70 -14.34 24.40
C LEU A 14 -6.23 -15.76 24.62
N LEU A 15 -6.14 -16.28 25.86
CA LEU A 15 -6.70 -17.59 26.22
C LEU A 15 -8.24 -17.58 26.25
N LEU A 16 -8.85 -16.46 26.67
CA LEU A 16 -10.32 -16.30 26.67
C LEU A 16 -10.87 -16.15 25.24
N LEU A 17 -10.14 -15.54 24.30
CA LEU A 17 -10.50 -15.52 22.89
C LEU A 17 -10.42 -16.91 22.23
N PHE A 18 -9.53 -17.79 22.70
CA PHE A 18 -9.46 -19.18 22.22
C PHE A 18 -10.55 -20.09 22.81
N VAL A 19 -11.11 -19.75 23.97
CA VAL A 19 -12.13 -20.57 24.66
C VAL A 19 -13.56 -20.24 24.18
N VAL A 20 -13.80 -19.07 23.60
CA VAL A 20 -15.16 -18.68 23.13
C VAL A 20 -15.55 -19.35 21.80
N VAL A 21 -14.63 -19.95 21.05
CA VAL A 21 -14.93 -20.64 19.78
C VAL A 21 -15.37 -22.11 19.99
N SER A 22 -15.37 -22.64 21.21
CA SER A 22 -15.64 -24.07 21.48
C SER A 22 -16.96 -24.39 22.18
N ALA A 23 -17.90 -23.44 22.29
CA ALA A 23 -19.16 -23.66 22.94
C ALA A 23 -20.37 -23.63 21.99
N SER A 24 -20.42 -24.56 21.04
CA SER A 24 -21.70 -24.98 20.46
C SER A 24 -22.25 -26.16 21.24
N ALA A 25 -23.38 -25.95 21.91
CA ALA A 25 -24.05 -26.88 22.78
C ALA A 25 -24.29 -28.24 22.11
N ARG A 26 -23.69 -29.30 22.67
CA ARG A 26 -24.07 -30.68 22.40
C ARG A 26 -25.30 -31.00 23.26
N PRO A 27 -26.36 -31.61 22.68
CA PRO A 27 -27.37 -32.26 23.51
C PRO A 27 -26.75 -33.49 24.20
N LYS A 28 -26.92 -33.63 25.51
CA LYS A 28 -26.55 -34.78 26.30
C LYS A 28 -27.30 -36.00 25.82
N GLY A 29 -26.59 -37.01 25.35
CA GLY A 29 -27.01 -38.35 25.09
C GLY A 29 -25.81 -39.15 24.62
N ASP A 30 -25.51 -40.30 25.27
CA ASP A 30 -24.45 -41.19 24.84
C ASP A 30 -24.60 -41.55 23.36
N PRO A 31 -23.53 -41.61 22.59
CA PRO A 31 -23.60 -41.93 21.16
C PRO A 31 -24.08 -43.40 21.00
N THR A 32 -25.31 -43.54 20.52
CA THR A 32 -25.91 -44.87 20.30
C THR A 32 -25.52 -45.36 18.91
N THR A 33 -25.18 -46.63 18.81
CA THR A 33 -24.87 -47.29 17.51
C THR A 33 -26.18 -47.69 16.81
N ILE A 34 -26.11 -47.90 15.49
CA ILE A 34 -27.24 -48.43 14.69
C ILE A 34 -27.74 -49.73 15.36
N LYS A 35 -26.88 -50.59 15.86
CA LYS A 35 -27.23 -51.84 16.56
C LYS A 35 -28.06 -51.53 17.81
N GLN A 36 -27.68 -50.58 18.62
CA GLN A 36 -28.42 -50.18 19.83
C GLN A 36 -29.80 -49.59 19.48
N GLN A 37 -29.89 -48.84 18.40
CA GLN A 37 -31.17 -48.31 17.88
C GLN A 37 -32.07 -49.45 17.33
N MET A 38 -31.52 -50.48 16.71
CA MET A 38 -32.22 -51.69 16.27
C MET A 38 -32.73 -52.47 17.47
N GLU A 39 -31.96 -52.64 18.54
CA GLU A 39 -32.37 -53.32 19.77
C GLU A 39 -33.51 -52.54 20.47
N TRP A 40 -33.44 -51.21 20.44
CA TRP A 40 -34.53 -50.35 20.95
C TRP A 40 -35.82 -50.52 20.15
N LEU A 41 -35.71 -50.53 18.78
CA LEU A 41 -36.84 -50.78 17.91
C LEU A 41 -37.42 -52.18 18.08
N HIS A 42 -36.60 -53.19 18.30
CA HIS A 42 -37.02 -54.56 18.62
C HIS A 42 -37.86 -54.57 19.89
N LYS A 43 -37.42 -53.94 20.97
CA LYS A 43 -38.15 -53.89 22.26
C LYS A 43 -39.43 -53.11 22.19
N THR A 44 -39.44 -51.98 21.48
CA THR A 44 -40.56 -51.03 21.50
C THR A 44 -41.61 -51.28 20.43
N LYS A 45 -41.19 -51.70 19.20
CA LYS A 45 -42.09 -51.92 18.06
C LYS A 45 -42.33 -53.41 17.77
N LYS A 46 -41.74 -54.33 18.60
CA LYS A 46 -41.87 -55.81 18.51
C LYS A 46 -41.53 -56.35 17.11
N ILE A 47 -40.46 -55.83 16.50
CA ILE A 47 -39.92 -56.30 15.19
C ILE A 47 -38.59 -57.03 15.39
N ASN A 48 -38.30 -58.04 14.55
CA ASN A 48 -37.05 -58.79 14.61
C ASN A 48 -36.15 -58.38 13.43
N PHE A 49 -34.87 -58.16 13.66
CA PHE A 49 -33.91 -57.87 12.65
C PHE A 49 -33.09 -59.12 12.29
N THR A 50 -33.02 -59.44 11.03
CA THR A 50 -32.22 -60.52 10.48
C THR A 50 -31.17 -59.91 9.57
N TYR A 51 -29.87 -60.14 9.85
CA TYR A 51 -28.77 -59.58 9.12
C TYR A 51 -27.51 -60.46 9.21
N ASP A 52 -26.65 -60.28 8.21
CA ASP A 52 -25.32 -60.87 8.15
C ASP A 52 -24.35 -60.11 9.08
N ALA A 53 -23.49 -60.86 9.83
CA ALA A 53 -22.53 -60.28 10.77
C ALA A 53 -21.52 -59.33 10.13
N SER A 54 -21.38 -59.36 8.81
CA SER A 54 -20.50 -58.46 8.05
C SER A 54 -21.09 -57.05 7.81
N LEU A 55 -22.39 -56.83 8.09
CA LEU A 55 -23.00 -55.53 7.92
C LEU A 55 -22.55 -54.52 8.99
N PRO A 56 -22.32 -53.22 8.61
CA PRO A 56 -21.71 -52.23 9.48
C PRO A 56 -22.70 -51.66 10.52
N VAL A 57 -23.42 -52.51 11.24
CA VAL A 57 -24.41 -52.13 12.25
C VAL A 57 -23.79 -51.54 13.53
N GLY A 58 -22.45 -51.67 13.69
CA GLY A 58 -21.70 -51.04 14.79
C GLY A 58 -21.43 -49.55 14.61
N GLN A 59 -21.79 -48.96 13.47
CA GLN A 59 -21.59 -47.53 13.24
C GLN A 59 -22.41 -46.67 14.20
N VAL A 60 -21.86 -45.51 14.58
CA VAL A 60 -22.53 -44.52 15.45
C VAL A 60 -23.69 -43.88 14.68
N TYR A 61 -24.89 -43.98 15.25
CA TYR A 61 -26.09 -43.31 14.72
C TYR A 61 -26.05 -41.80 15.04
N ARG A 62 -26.02 -40.96 14.04
CA ARG A 62 -26.02 -39.50 14.18
C ARG A 62 -27.29 -38.83 13.70
N GLY A 63 -28.37 -39.62 13.48
CA GLY A 63 -29.67 -39.13 13.01
C GLY A 63 -30.56 -38.60 14.16
N PRO A 64 -31.74 -38.06 13.81
CA PRO A 64 -32.71 -37.60 14.78
C PRO A 64 -33.29 -38.73 15.63
N SER A 65 -33.93 -38.43 16.79
CA SER A 65 -34.54 -39.41 17.68
C SER A 65 -35.64 -40.22 16.97
N LEU A 66 -35.57 -41.54 17.06
CA LEU A 66 -36.54 -42.46 16.44
C LEU A 66 -37.82 -42.68 17.26
N LYS A 67 -37.92 -42.14 18.51
CA LYS A 67 -38.94 -42.42 19.49
C LYS A 67 -40.38 -42.12 19.04
N HIS A 68 -40.57 -41.11 18.24
CA HIS A 68 -41.88 -40.62 17.83
C HIS A 68 -42.21 -40.88 16.35
N LEU A 69 -41.33 -41.62 15.64
CA LEU A 69 -41.52 -41.90 14.24
C LEU A 69 -42.38 -43.17 14.00
N PRO A 70 -43.28 -43.18 13.00
CA PRO A 70 -43.83 -44.42 12.45
C PRO A 70 -42.71 -45.39 11.99
N LEU A 71 -43.01 -46.73 12.06
CA LEU A 71 -42.01 -47.77 11.82
C LEU A 71 -41.24 -47.57 10.48
N ASP A 72 -41.93 -47.32 9.42
CA ASP A 72 -41.30 -47.13 8.10
C ASP A 72 -40.37 -45.93 8.05
N LYS A 73 -40.78 -44.81 8.67
CA LYS A 73 -39.97 -43.62 8.77
C LYS A 73 -38.78 -43.83 9.74
N ALA A 74 -38.96 -44.61 10.81
CA ALA A 74 -37.90 -44.93 11.73
C ALA A 74 -36.82 -45.81 11.08
N LEU A 75 -37.21 -46.82 10.28
CA LEU A 75 -36.29 -47.68 9.56
C LEU A 75 -35.57 -46.92 8.42
N SER A 76 -36.27 -46.13 7.63
CA SER A 76 -35.66 -45.28 6.58
C SER A 76 -34.68 -44.26 7.12
N THR A 77 -34.97 -43.64 8.28
CA THR A 77 -34.09 -42.72 8.97
C THR A 77 -32.88 -43.41 9.58
N LEU A 78 -33.08 -44.58 10.21
CA LEU A 78 -32.01 -45.35 10.83
C LEU A 78 -30.94 -45.78 9.83
N PHE A 79 -31.36 -46.29 8.67
CA PHE A 79 -30.44 -46.85 7.66
C PHE A 79 -30.01 -45.85 6.57
N ALA A 80 -30.55 -44.62 6.62
CA ALA A 80 -30.13 -43.57 5.67
C ALA A 80 -28.62 -43.31 5.72
N GLY A 81 -27.91 -43.50 4.60
CA GLY A 81 -26.46 -43.27 4.50
C GLY A 81 -25.57 -44.34 5.20
N SER A 82 -26.12 -45.38 5.80
CA SER A 82 -25.36 -46.43 6.49
C SER A 82 -24.77 -47.51 5.56
N GLY A 83 -25.14 -47.53 4.29
CA GLY A 83 -24.79 -48.62 3.35
C GLY A 83 -25.56 -49.93 3.58
N ILE A 84 -26.64 -49.85 4.37
CA ILE A 84 -27.51 -50.99 4.69
C ILE A 84 -28.88 -50.74 4.03
N ASP A 85 -29.30 -51.73 3.27
CA ASP A 85 -30.67 -51.76 2.68
C ASP A 85 -31.55 -52.67 3.55
N TYR A 86 -32.85 -52.40 3.61
CA TYR A 86 -33.77 -53.16 4.40
C TYR A 86 -35.05 -53.53 3.65
N ARG A 87 -35.61 -54.75 3.99
CA ARG A 87 -36.91 -55.17 3.50
C ARG A 87 -37.76 -55.69 4.68
N VAL A 88 -38.96 -55.17 4.83
CA VAL A 88 -39.88 -55.60 5.87
C VAL A 88 -40.73 -56.73 5.37
N LYS A 89 -40.77 -57.87 6.10
CA LYS A 89 -41.62 -59.01 5.83
C LYS A 89 -42.34 -59.45 7.13
N GLY A 90 -43.54 -58.93 7.33
CA GLY A 90 -44.33 -59.12 8.55
C GLY A 90 -43.63 -58.50 9.77
N LYS A 91 -43.28 -59.29 10.77
CA LYS A 91 -42.53 -58.83 11.95
C LYS A 91 -40.99 -58.87 11.81
N TYR A 92 -40.47 -59.19 10.63
CA TYR A 92 -39.05 -59.32 10.38
C TYR A 92 -38.59 -58.22 9.44
N VAL A 93 -37.46 -57.60 9.80
CA VAL A 93 -36.72 -56.64 8.96
C VAL A 93 -35.43 -57.29 8.55
N ILE A 94 -35.33 -57.65 7.27
CA ILE A 94 -34.16 -58.30 6.68
C ILE A 94 -33.24 -57.20 6.19
N LEU A 95 -31.98 -57.15 6.68
CA LEU A 95 -30.99 -56.19 6.24
C LEU A 95 -30.04 -56.85 5.25
N SER A 96 -29.67 -56.11 4.24
CA SER A 96 -28.69 -56.51 3.22
C SER A 96 -27.74 -55.33 2.95
N LYS A 97 -26.56 -55.67 2.40
CA LYS A 97 -25.63 -54.61 1.93
C LYS A 97 -26.31 -53.90 0.77
N ALA A 98 -26.39 -52.56 0.85
CA ALA A 98 -26.93 -51.76 -0.24
C ALA A 98 -26.11 -52.07 -1.49
N GLN A 99 -26.71 -52.74 -2.44
CA GLN A 99 -26.17 -52.83 -3.79
C GLN A 99 -26.33 -51.44 -4.38
N ARG A 100 -25.21 -50.71 -4.56
CA ARG A 100 -25.20 -49.64 -5.49
C ARG A 100 -25.57 -50.25 -6.88
N SER A 101 -26.82 -50.24 -7.23
CA SER A 101 -27.20 -50.26 -8.63
C SER A 101 -26.49 -49.02 -9.20
N ALA A 102 -25.47 -49.26 -10.07
CA ALA A 102 -24.95 -48.19 -10.87
C ALA A 102 -26.17 -47.59 -11.56
N PRO A 103 -26.40 -46.28 -11.50
CA PRO A 103 -27.41 -45.67 -12.36
C PRO A 103 -27.13 -46.13 -13.77
N PRO A 104 -28.17 -46.39 -14.62
CA PRO A 104 -27.95 -46.73 -16.02
C PRO A 104 -26.95 -45.71 -16.54
N LEU A 105 -25.82 -46.19 -17.05
CA LEU A 105 -24.79 -45.33 -17.65
C LEU A 105 -25.55 -44.31 -18.51
N PRO A 106 -25.43 -43.03 -18.22
CA PRO A 106 -25.97 -42.03 -19.11
C PRO A 106 -25.39 -42.37 -20.48
N PRO A 107 -26.15 -42.24 -21.58
CA PRO A 107 -25.67 -42.55 -22.92
C PRO A 107 -24.29 -41.94 -23.02
N LYS A 108 -23.25 -42.73 -23.35
CA LYS A 108 -21.86 -42.36 -23.46
C LYS A 108 -21.84 -40.99 -24.06
N PRO A 109 -21.38 -39.93 -23.32
CA PRO A 109 -21.42 -38.59 -23.89
C PRO A 109 -20.70 -38.70 -25.22
N ALA A 110 -21.37 -38.32 -26.28
CA ALA A 110 -20.77 -38.18 -27.61
C ALA A 110 -19.41 -37.54 -27.36
N SER A 111 -18.34 -38.21 -27.77
CA SER A 111 -16.94 -37.87 -27.44
C SER A 111 -16.81 -36.41 -27.20
N ALA A 112 -16.59 -36.03 -25.91
CA ALA A 112 -16.54 -34.62 -25.53
C ALA A 112 -15.58 -33.97 -26.53
N SER A 113 -16.06 -33.05 -27.33
CA SER A 113 -15.25 -32.33 -28.30
C SER A 113 -13.99 -31.88 -27.57
N THR A 114 -12.83 -32.33 -28.03
CA THR A 114 -11.55 -31.86 -27.49
C THR A 114 -11.30 -30.39 -27.85
N ALA A 115 -12.20 -29.80 -28.64
CA ALA A 115 -12.15 -28.40 -29.01
C ALA A 115 -12.28 -27.50 -27.78
N ARG A 116 -11.46 -26.50 -27.77
CA ARG A 116 -11.45 -25.45 -26.71
C ARG A 116 -11.63 -24.11 -27.37
N HIS A 117 -12.49 -23.29 -26.78
CA HIS A 117 -12.78 -21.97 -27.29
C HIS A 117 -12.47 -20.92 -26.21
N THR A 118 -12.15 -19.70 -26.62
CA THR A 118 -11.75 -18.61 -25.73
C THR A 118 -12.87 -17.59 -25.63
N LEU A 119 -13.38 -17.40 -24.41
CA LEU A 119 -14.20 -16.28 -24.00
C LEU A 119 -13.29 -15.12 -23.60
N ASN A 120 -13.49 -13.95 -24.22
CA ASN A 120 -12.67 -12.77 -23.94
C ASN A 120 -13.52 -11.50 -23.98
N GLY A 121 -13.03 -10.41 -23.37
CA GLY A 121 -13.74 -9.13 -23.37
C GLY A 121 -13.23 -8.21 -22.30
N PHE A 122 -13.98 -7.15 -22.04
CA PHE A 122 -13.75 -6.21 -20.96
C PHE A 122 -14.84 -6.33 -19.90
N VAL A 123 -14.46 -6.16 -18.63
CA VAL A 123 -15.40 -5.92 -17.55
C VAL A 123 -15.36 -4.43 -17.22
N ARG A 124 -16.54 -3.80 -17.21
CA ARG A 124 -16.74 -2.37 -16.96
C ARG A 124 -17.78 -2.14 -15.88
N ASP A 125 -17.83 -0.94 -15.35
CA ASP A 125 -18.98 -0.48 -14.57
C ASP A 125 -20.05 0.18 -15.45
N THR A 126 -21.07 0.74 -14.82
CA THR A 126 -22.17 1.44 -15.49
C THR A 126 -21.76 2.75 -16.15
N ASP A 127 -20.66 3.34 -15.75
CA ASP A 127 -20.12 4.60 -16.27
C ASP A 127 -19.14 4.35 -17.43
N GLY A 128 -18.89 3.07 -17.74
CA GLY A 128 -17.99 2.63 -18.83
C GLY A 128 -16.54 2.45 -18.38
N GLU A 129 -16.24 2.68 -17.10
CA GLU A 129 -14.91 2.52 -16.51
C GLU A 129 -14.53 1.03 -16.47
N THR A 130 -13.31 0.70 -16.85
CA THR A 130 -12.84 -0.68 -16.86
C THR A 130 -12.48 -1.16 -15.46
N LEU A 131 -12.92 -2.34 -15.05
CA LEU A 131 -12.65 -2.91 -13.72
C LEU A 131 -11.37 -3.76 -13.74
N ILE A 132 -10.37 -3.32 -13.00
CA ILE A 132 -9.06 -3.98 -12.86
C ILE A 132 -9.18 -5.09 -11.82
N ASN A 133 -8.62 -6.26 -12.12
CA ASN A 133 -8.69 -7.42 -11.24
C ASN A 133 -10.12 -7.97 -11.01
N ALA A 134 -11.12 -7.66 -11.86
CA ALA A 134 -12.43 -8.30 -11.78
C ALA A 134 -12.30 -9.80 -12.07
N THR A 135 -13.02 -10.63 -11.31
CA THR A 135 -12.96 -12.08 -11.42
C THR A 135 -13.99 -12.59 -12.38
N ILE A 136 -13.58 -13.47 -13.30
CA ILE A 136 -14.39 -14.21 -14.23
C ILE A 136 -14.26 -15.70 -13.89
N TRP A 137 -15.33 -16.31 -13.42
CA TRP A 137 -15.34 -17.67 -12.92
C TRP A 137 -16.39 -18.53 -13.61
N ASP A 138 -15.96 -19.63 -14.21
CA ASP A 138 -16.90 -20.62 -14.75
C ASP A 138 -17.31 -21.60 -13.65
N GLU A 139 -18.58 -21.53 -13.24
CA GLU A 139 -19.15 -22.42 -12.22
C GLU A 139 -19.29 -23.87 -12.73
N THR A 140 -19.29 -24.07 -14.05
CA THR A 140 -19.43 -25.40 -14.67
C THR A 140 -18.13 -26.22 -14.56
N THR A 141 -17.00 -25.61 -14.89
CA THR A 141 -15.69 -26.31 -14.90
C THR A 141 -14.83 -26.01 -13.68
N GLY A 142 -15.15 -24.97 -12.88
CA GLY A 142 -14.33 -24.50 -11.78
C GLY A 142 -13.03 -23.82 -12.23
N VAL A 143 -13.00 -23.29 -13.44
CA VAL A 143 -11.86 -22.55 -14.00
C VAL A 143 -12.21 -21.08 -14.08
N GLY A 144 -11.26 -20.21 -13.78
CA GLY A 144 -11.50 -18.77 -13.85
C GLY A 144 -10.25 -17.99 -14.21
N THR A 145 -10.46 -16.69 -14.41
CA THR A 145 -9.42 -15.71 -14.73
C THR A 145 -9.76 -14.37 -14.10
N THR A 146 -8.81 -13.41 -14.14
CA THR A 146 -9.06 -12.02 -13.74
C THR A 146 -8.82 -11.08 -14.91
N THR A 147 -9.43 -9.90 -14.85
CA THR A 147 -9.07 -8.82 -15.76
C THR A 147 -7.66 -8.31 -15.45
N ASN A 148 -6.95 -7.91 -16.50
CA ASN A 148 -5.63 -7.27 -16.37
C ASN A 148 -5.76 -5.79 -15.94
N ALA A 149 -4.63 -5.06 -15.87
CA ALA A 149 -4.59 -3.63 -15.51
C ALA A 149 -5.40 -2.69 -16.44
N TYR A 150 -5.94 -3.21 -17.51
CA TYR A 150 -6.74 -2.49 -18.50
C TYR A 150 -8.19 -2.98 -18.60
N GLY A 151 -8.59 -3.88 -17.67
CA GLY A 151 -9.94 -4.44 -17.61
C GLY A 151 -10.22 -5.55 -18.63
N PHE A 152 -9.21 -6.01 -19.38
CA PHE A 152 -9.35 -7.11 -20.35
C PHE A 152 -9.19 -8.47 -19.67
N TYR A 153 -10.04 -9.43 -20.08
CA TYR A 153 -9.94 -10.83 -19.66
C TYR A 153 -9.92 -11.79 -20.86
N SER A 154 -9.34 -12.96 -20.63
CA SER A 154 -9.34 -14.08 -21.57
C SER A 154 -9.44 -15.38 -20.79
N LEU A 155 -10.43 -16.23 -21.12
CA LEU A 155 -10.70 -17.50 -20.46
C LEU A 155 -10.96 -18.57 -21.52
N THR A 156 -10.10 -19.59 -21.58
CA THR A 156 -10.25 -20.71 -22.53
C THR A 156 -10.91 -21.90 -21.83
N LEU A 157 -12.06 -22.34 -22.35
CA LEU A 157 -12.91 -23.39 -21.82
C LEU A 157 -13.13 -24.48 -22.85
N PRO A 158 -13.53 -25.71 -22.46
CA PRO A 158 -14.02 -26.75 -23.41
C PRO A 158 -15.22 -26.23 -24.21
N GLU A 159 -15.51 -26.82 -25.32
CA GLU A 159 -16.75 -26.56 -26.05
C GLU A 159 -17.97 -27.02 -25.24
N GLY A 160 -19.04 -26.20 -25.20
CA GLY A 160 -20.29 -26.50 -24.51
C GLY A 160 -20.90 -25.27 -23.79
N ASP A 161 -21.93 -25.54 -22.97
CA ASP A 161 -22.62 -24.52 -22.19
C ASP A 161 -21.91 -24.25 -20.86
N HIS A 162 -21.64 -23.01 -20.59
CA HIS A 162 -20.95 -22.54 -19.40
C HIS A 162 -21.80 -21.54 -18.60
N LEU A 163 -21.71 -21.61 -17.26
CA LEU A 163 -22.29 -20.61 -16.37
C LEU A 163 -21.16 -19.73 -15.83
N ILE A 164 -21.00 -18.57 -16.45
CA ILE A 164 -19.91 -17.63 -16.12
C ILE A 164 -20.38 -16.62 -15.09
N LYS A 165 -19.68 -16.56 -13.96
CA LYS A 165 -19.87 -15.57 -12.91
C LYS A 165 -18.82 -14.46 -13.08
N TYR A 166 -19.28 -13.21 -13.12
CA TYR A 166 -18.46 -12.00 -13.10
C TYR A 166 -18.63 -11.33 -11.74
N SER A 167 -17.53 -11.04 -11.05
CA SER A 167 -17.56 -10.43 -9.71
C SER A 167 -16.43 -9.42 -9.52
N TYR A 168 -16.72 -8.38 -8.76
CA TYR A 168 -15.75 -7.37 -8.34
C TYR A 168 -16.15 -6.79 -7.00
N ILE A 169 -15.17 -6.47 -6.13
CA ILE A 169 -15.44 -5.93 -4.78
C ILE A 169 -16.22 -4.62 -4.87
N GLY A 170 -17.33 -4.52 -4.16
CA GLY A 170 -18.21 -3.35 -4.17
C GLY A 170 -19.25 -3.35 -5.30
N TYR A 171 -19.31 -4.41 -6.12
CA TYR A 171 -20.25 -4.53 -7.24
C TYR A 171 -21.15 -5.76 -7.08
N GLU A 172 -22.31 -5.73 -7.72
CA GLU A 172 -23.23 -6.85 -7.77
C GLU A 172 -22.69 -7.93 -8.70
N ASP A 173 -22.70 -9.19 -8.26
CA ASP A 173 -22.30 -10.33 -9.08
C ASP A 173 -23.24 -10.51 -10.28
N LYS A 174 -22.68 -10.77 -11.47
CA LYS A 174 -23.46 -11.06 -12.67
C LYS A 174 -23.15 -12.46 -13.18
N LYS A 175 -24.18 -13.24 -13.44
CA LYS A 175 -24.06 -14.60 -14.02
C LYS A 175 -24.65 -14.62 -15.41
N LEU A 176 -23.90 -15.13 -16.37
CA LEU A 176 -24.32 -15.29 -17.75
C LEU A 176 -24.15 -16.76 -18.17
N LYS A 177 -25.12 -17.26 -18.94
CA LYS A 177 -25.00 -18.55 -19.61
C LYS A 177 -24.39 -18.31 -20.98
N GLU A 178 -23.26 -18.93 -21.28
CA GLU A 178 -22.49 -18.72 -22.50
C GLU A 178 -22.30 -20.04 -23.22
N PRO A 179 -22.98 -20.24 -24.37
CA PRO A 179 -22.76 -21.41 -25.23
C PRO A 179 -21.48 -21.19 -26.06
N LEU A 180 -20.41 -21.92 -25.73
CA LEU A 180 -19.10 -21.80 -26.38
C LEU A 180 -18.94 -22.86 -27.49
N HIS A 181 -19.35 -22.52 -28.72
CA HIS A 181 -19.11 -23.31 -29.92
C HIS A 181 -18.04 -22.70 -30.84
N GLY A 182 -17.40 -21.61 -30.39
CA GLY A 182 -16.34 -20.87 -31.06
C GLY A 182 -15.75 -19.85 -30.12
N ASN A 183 -14.71 -19.13 -30.55
CA ASN A 183 -14.21 -18.00 -29.76
C ASN A 183 -15.28 -16.92 -29.63
N LEU A 184 -15.61 -16.53 -28.40
CA LEU A 184 -16.66 -15.55 -28.10
C LEU A 184 -16.05 -14.32 -27.43
N ARG A 185 -16.49 -13.17 -27.90
CA ARG A 185 -16.23 -11.91 -27.22
C ARG A 185 -17.45 -11.44 -26.43
N GLN A 186 -17.29 -11.24 -25.14
CA GLN A 186 -18.35 -10.83 -24.22
C GLN A 186 -17.84 -9.68 -23.34
N ASP A 187 -18.23 -8.46 -23.64
CA ASP A 187 -18.01 -7.32 -22.77
C ASP A 187 -19.13 -7.28 -21.71
N VAL A 188 -18.79 -7.10 -20.44
CA VAL A 188 -19.74 -7.22 -19.33
C VAL A 188 -19.72 -5.94 -18.48
N THR A 189 -20.92 -5.44 -18.18
CA THR A 189 -21.11 -4.31 -17.26
C THR A 189 -21.61 -4.82 -15.92
N LEU A 190 -20.95 -4.41 -14.83
CA LEU A 190 -21.34 -4.63 -13.45
C LEU A 190 -21.91 -3.35 -12.85
N SER A 191 -22.90 -3.46 -11.96
CA SER A 191 -23.49 -2.35 -11.22
C SER A 191 -22.92 -2.29 -9.83
N GLU A 192 -22.70 -1.09 -9.29
CA GLU A 192 -22.28 -0.93 -7.88
C GLU A 192 -23.29 -1.55 -6.93
N SER A 193 -22.80 -2.27 -5.93
CA SER A 193 -23.63 -2.86 -4.88
C SER A 193 -24.11 -1.78 -3.91
N LYS A 194 -25.41 -1.78 -3.62
CA LYS A 194 -25.99 -0.90 -2.58
C LYS A 194 -25.81 -1.45 -1.16
N SER A 195 -25.34 -2.67 -1.01
CA SER A 195 -25.03 -3.32 0.25
C SER A 195 -23.53 -3.28 0.52
N LEU A 196 -23.16 -3.29 1.81
CA LEU A 196 -21.76 -3.49 2.18
C LEU A 196 -21.25 -4.79 1.57
N PRO A 197 -20.03 -4.80 1.00
CA PRO A 197 -19.45 -6.02 0.48
C PRO A 197 -19.31 -7.02 1.63
N GLU A 198 -20.07 -8.13 1.56
CA GLU A 198 -19.68 -9.33 2.29
C GLU A 198 -18.30 -9.72 1.75
N VAL A 199 -17.39 -10.22 2.60
CA VAL A 199 -16.12 -10.80 2.12
C VAL A 199 -16.47 -12.03 1.28
N VAL A 200 -16.79 -11.81 0.00
CA VAL A 200 -17.16 -12.88 -0.93
C VAL A 200 -15.88 -13.51 -1.46
N VAL A 201 -15.59 -14.73 -1.05
CA VAL A 201 -14.34 -15.40 -1.42
C VAL A 201 -14.54 -16.59 -2.37
N VAL A 202 -15.75 -17.11 -2.52
CA VAL A 202 -15.96 -18.19 -3.46
C VAL A 202 -15.84 -17.66 -4.91
N GLY A 203 -14.67 -17.88 -5.50
CA GLY A 203 -14.35 -17.50 -6.88
C GLY A 203 -13.67 -16.14 -7.06
N ASP A 204 -13.35 -15.39 -5.98
CA ASP A 204 -12.55 -14.16 -6.11
C ASP A 204 -11.04 -14.50 -6.18
N LEU A 205 -10.51 -14.52 -7.41
CA LEU A 205 -9.10 -14.84 -7.67
C LEU A 205 -8.11 -13.76 -7.18
N ASN A 206 -8.58 -12.58 -6.79
CA ASN A 206 -7.74 -11.54 -6.20
C ASN A 206 -7.68 -11.64 -4.67
N SER A 207 -8.58 -12.40 -4.08
CA SER A 207 -8.51 -12.66 -2.65
C SER A 207 -7.10 -13.12 -2.25
N PRO A 208 -6.56 -12.62 -1.15
CA PRO A 208 -5.31 -13.15 -0.60
C PRO A 208 -5.31 -14.67 -0.43
N LEU A 209 -6.47 -15.31 -0.38
CA LEU A 209 -6.59 -16.77 -0.33
C LEU A 209 -6.28 -17.43 -1.67
N LEU A 210 -6.65 -16.82 -2.81
CA LEU A 210 -6.62 -17.46 -4.13
C LEU A 210 -5.52 -16.96 -5.07
N ASN A 211 -5.01 -15.75 -4.91
CA ASN A 211 -3.86 -15.27 -5.69
C ASN A 211 -2.59 -16.08 -5.35
N THR A 212 -1.59 -16.08 -6.22
CA THR A 212 -0.35 -16.86 -6.03
C THR A 212 0.71 -16.09 -5.25
N GLN A 213 0.75 -14.75 -5.31
CA GLN A 213 1.75 -13.91 -4.65
C GLN A 213 1.52 -13.86 -3.14
N THR A 214 2.62 -13.80 -2.37
CA THR A 214 2.62 -13.40 -0.96
C THR A 214 2.58 -11.86 -0.87
N GLY A 215 2.04 -11.31 0.21
CA GLY A 215 2.12 -9.88 0.51
C GLY A 215 1.48 -8.95 -0.52
N LYS A 216 0.60 -9.44 -1.39
CA LYS A 216 -0.17 -8.58 -2.31
C LYS A 216 -1.45 -8.09 -1.65
N ARG A 217 -1.71 -6.78 -1.73
CA ARG A 217 -2.97 -6.14 -1.37
C ARG A 217 -3.45 -5.24 -2.51
N SER A 218 -4.69 -5.40 -2.94
CA SER A 218 -5.35 -4.49 -3.89
C SER A 218 -6.40 -3.68 -3.14
N ILE A 219 -6.41 -2.37 -3.35
CA ILE A 219 -7.30 -1.42 -2.69
C ILE A 219 -8.14 -0.75 -3.78
N GLY A 220 -9.43 -0.94 -3.70
CA GLY A 220 -10.39 -0.37 -4.65
C GLY A 220 -10.84 1.05 -4.28
N PRO A 221 -11.63 1.72 -5.15
CA PRO A 221 -12.11 3.07 -4.90
C PRO A 221 -12.99 3.19 -3.65
N SER A 222 -13.80 2.17 -3.35
CA SER A 222 -14.63 2.13 -2.15
C SER A 222 -13.79 2.17 -0.88
N ASP A 223 -12.75 1.34 -0.81
CA ASP A 223 -11.89 1.24 0.37
C ASP A 223 -11.09 2.53 0.59
N LEU A 224 -10.62 3.17 -0.50
CA LEU A 224 -9.93 4.45 -0.44
C LEU A 224 -10.85 5.58 0.03
N LYS A 225 -12.06 5.68 -0.55
CA LYS A 225 -13.02 6.76 -0.23
C LYS A 225 -13.64 6.63 1.15
N THR A 226 -13.72 5.41 1.69
CA THR A 226 -14.17 5.13 3.06
C THR A 226 -13.03 5.07 4.05
N GLY A 227 -11.79 5.21 3.60
CA GLY A 227 -10.60 5.28 4.44
C GLY A 227 -10.65 6.45 5.41
N TYR A 228 -9.80 6.41 6.42
CA TYR A 228 -9.65 7.49 7.38
C TYR A 228 -9.19 8.78 6.67
N ALA A 229 -9.95 9.86 6.87
CA ALA A 229 -9.62 11.18 6.32
C ALA A 229 -8.87 12.00 7.35
N LEU A 230 -7.53 11.98 7.28
CA LEU A 230 -6.70 12.80 8.14
C LEU A 230 -6.79 14.27 7.73
N LEU A 231 -7.36 15.10 8.60
CA LEU A 231 -7.40 16.57 8.48
C LEU A 231 -8.10 17.14 7.23
N SER A 232 -8.60 16.31 6.30
CA SER A 232 -9.36 16.80 5.14
C SER A 232 -9.87 15.68 4.22
N SER A 233 -8.98 14.86 3.67
CA SER A 233 -9.30 13.82 2.67
C SER A 233 -8.61 12.51 2.99
N PRO A 234 -9.20 11.37 2.57
CA PRO A 234 -8.49 10.09 2.59
C PRO A 234 -7.19 10.16 1.78
N ASP A 235 -6.21 9.35 2.14
CA ASP A 235 -4.88 9.37 1.54
C ASP A 235 -4.37 7.96 1.25
N VAL A 236 -3.82 7.74 0.04
CA VAL A 236 -3.32 6.44 -0.40
C VAL A 236 -2.17 5.95 0.47
N VAL A 237 -1.16 6.80 0.73
CA VAL A 237 0.02 6.41 1.49
C VAL A 237 -0.35 6.15 2.96
N LYS A 238 -1.24 6.97 3.54
CA LYS A 238 -1.75 6.76 4.91
C LYS A 238 -2.52 5.44 5.03
N THR A 239 -3.33 5.09 4.02
CA THR A 239 -4.00 3.78 3.98
C THR A 239 -3.00 2.62 3.91
N LEU A 240 -1.91 2.76 3.14
CA LEU A 240 -0.86 1.75 3.07
C LEU A 240 -0.04 1.62 4.35
N GLN A 241 0.12 2.71 5.11
CA GLN A 241 0.81 2.70 6.40
C GLN A 241 0.09 1.85 7.46
N GLN A 242 -1.20 1.59 7.31
CA GLN A 242 -1.99 0.73 8.21
C GLN A 242 -1.76 -0.78 7.98
N VAL A 243 -1.20 -1.13 6.82
CA VAL A 243 -0.93 -2.53 6.46
C VAL A 243 0.21 -3.08 7.33
N SER A 244 0.13 -4.37 7.67
CA SER A 244 1.22 -5.07 8.37
C SER A 244 2.52 -5.02 7.56
N GLY A 245 3.68 -4.99 8.24
CA GLY A 245 5.00 -4.92 7.59
C GLY A 245 5.42 -3.53 7.09
N VAL A 246 4.58 -2.51 7.30
CA VAL A 246 4.84 -1.13 6.91
C VAL A 246 5.07 -0.28 8.16
N ALA A 247 6.21 0.43 8.25
CA ALA A 247 6.45 1.42 9.30
C ALA A 247 6.08 2.84 8.82
N GLU A 248 5.65 3.69 9.75
CA GLU A 248 5.12 5.03 9.43
C GLU A 248 6.20 6.12 9.44
N GLY A 249 7.31 5.92 10.11
CA GLY A 249 8.30 6.97 10.29
C GLY A 249 7.98 7.89 11.47
N VAL A 250 8.00 9.20 11.25
CA VAL A 250 7.69 10.21 12.26
C VAL A 250 6.27 10.75 12.03
N GLU A 251 5.56 11.12 13.09
CA GLU A 251 4.19 11.63 13.03
C GLU A 251 4.06 12.84 12.09
N LEU A 252 3.06 12.80 11.20
CA LEU A 252 2.77 13.78 10.14
C LEU A 252 3.91 14.02 9.13
N VAL A 253 5.05 13.35 9.29
CA VAL A 253 6.16 13.36 8.32
C VAL A 253 6.32 11.95 7.81
N SER A 254 5.76 11.65 6.65
CA SER A 254 5.65 10.26 6.26
C SER A 254 6.45 9.87 5.03
N GLY A 255 7.31 8.87 5.22
CA GLY A 255 7.70 7.94 4.19
C GLY A 255 6.89 6.64 4.27
N LEU A 256 7.07 5.77 3.34
CA LEU A 256 6.62 4.38 3.38
C LEU A 256 7.85 3.49 3.58
N TYR A 257 7.92 2.79 4.69
CA TYR A 257 9.06 1.94 5.04
C TYR A 257 8.58 0.50 5.15
N VAL A 258 8.88 -0.29 4.12
CA VAL A 258 8.36 -1.66 4.00
C VAL A 258 9.47 -2.66 4.27
N HIS A 259 9.24 -3.64 5.17
CA HIS A 259 10.20 -4.70 5.50
C HIS A 259 11.61 -4.16 5.78
N GLY A 260 11.70 -3.06 6.55
CA GLY A 260 12.97 -2.43 6.92
C GLY A 260 13.69 -1.69 5.80
N GLY A 261 13.11 -1.57 4.61
CA GLY A 261 13.67 -0.74 3.54
C GLY A 261 13.41 0.74 3.76
N ASN A 262 14.26 1.59 3.17
CA ASN A 262 14.07 3.03 3.13
C ASN A 262 12.92 3.44 2.19
N SER A 263 12.51 4.69 2.25
CA SER A 263 11.42 5.20 1.41
C SER A 263 11.73 5.14 -0.09
N ASP A 264 13.00 5.30 -0.48
CA ASP A 264 13.46 5.22 -1.88
C ASP A 264 13.55 3.79 -2.42
N GLU A 265 13.48 2.79 -1.53
CA GLU A 265 13.42 1.38 -1.92
C GLU A 265 12.01 0.95 -2.38
N ASN A 266 11.02 1.83 -2.35
CA ASN A 266 9.66 1.57 -2.81
C ASN A 266 9.44 2.16 -4.21
N LEU A 267 8.83 1.39 -5.11
CA LEU A 267 8.45 1.85 -6.45
C LEU A 267 7.02 2.40 -6.40
N PHE A 268 6.88 3.69 -6.58
CA PHE A 268 5.59 4.32 -6.75
C PHE A 268 5.34 4.60 -8.23
N LEU A 269 4.24 4.09 -8.73
CA LEU A 269 3.81 4.28 -10.12
C LEU A 269 2.46 4.98 -10.15
N LEU A 270 2.33 5.99 -11.00
CA LEU A 270 1.06 6.62 -11.34
C LEU A 270 0.80 6.42 -12.84
N ASP A 271 -0.24 5.66 -13.19
CA ASP A 271 -0.52 5.22 -14.57
C ASP A 271 0.73 4.67 -15.29
N GLY A 272 1.57 3.92 -14.54
CA GLY A 272 2.79 3.30 -15.05
C GLY A 272 4.02 4.21 -15.09
N THR A 273 3.94 5.51 -14.77
CA THR A 273 5.10 6.39 -14.67
C THR A 273 5.66 6.43 -13.26
N PRO A 274 7.00 6.37 -13.06
CA PRO A 274 7.61 6.51 -11.74
C PRO A 274 7.33 7.89 -11.14
N LEU A 275 7.00 7.92 -9.84
CA LEU A 275 6.81 9.15 -9.07
C LEU A 275 7.91 9.24 -8.02
N TYR A 276 8.74 10.29 -8.08
CA TYR A 276 9.90 10.46 -7.20
C TYR A 276 9.58 11.22 -5.92
N GLN A 277 8.79 12.29 -5.99
CA GLN A 277 8.29 13.01 -4.82
C GLN A 277 6.85 12.58 -4.56
N ILE A 278 6.66 11.76 -3.52
CA ILE A 278 5.36 11.15 -3.23
C ILE A 278 4.55 11.92 -2.19
N ASN A 279 5.13 12.97 -1.60
CA ASN A 279 4.58 13.64 -0.44
C ASN A 279 4.43 15.14 -0.65
N HIS A 280 3.31 15.66 -0.15
CA HIS A 280 3.07 17.08 0.08
C HIS A 280 3.15 17.38 1.58
N THR A 281 3.43 18.64 1.94
CA THR A 281 3.46 19.11 3.34
C THR A 281 4.32 18.21 4.22
N LEU A 282 5.54 17.87 3.75
CA LEU A 282 6.49 16.97 4.45
C LEU A 282 5.90 15.57 4.74
N GLY A 283 4.82 15.16 4.07
CA GLY A 283 4.21 13.84 4.23
C GLY A 283 2.84 13.82 4.90
N LEU A 284 2.26 14.99 5.19
CA LEU A 284 0.89 15.08 5.69
C LEU A 284 -0.12 14.57 4.64
N PHE A 285 0.13 14.87 3.37
CA PHE A 285 -0.64 14.39 2.22
C PHE A 285 0.27 13.68 1.21
N SER A 286 -0.27 12.71 0.50
CA SER A 286 0.43 12.12 -0.64
C SER A 286 0.10 12.84 -1.94
N SER A 287 0.98 12.65 -2.94
CA SER A 287 0.78 13.13 -4.31
C SER A 287 -0.36 12.40 -5.07
N PHE A 288 -0.98 11.40 -4.44
CA PHE A 288 -2.08 10.65 -5.03
C PHE A 288 -3.42 11.27 -4.68
N ASN A 289 -4.05 11.94 -5.64
CA ASN A 289 -5.39 12.49 -5.45
C ASN A 289 -6.45 11.38 -5.51
N VAL A 290 -7.03 11.03 -4.37
CA VAL A 290 -8.01 9.93 -4.21
C VAL A 290 -9.26 10.14 -5.08
N ASP A 291 -9.60 11.38 -5.46
CA ASP A 291 -10.77 11.67 -6.27
C ASP A 291 -10.66 11.09 -7.70
N VAL A 292 -9.43 10.83 -8.17
CA VAL A 292 -9.16 10.23 -9.49
C VAL A 292 -8.57 8.82 -9.42
N VAL A 293 -8.30 8.28 -8.23
CA VAL A 293 -7.71 6.95 -8.11
C VAL A 293 -8.77 5.86 -8.35
N LYS A 294 -8.46 4.95 -9.25
CA LYS A 294 -9.25 3.79 -9.63
C LYS A 294 -8.87 2.52 -8.87
N ASN A 295 -7.58 2.28 -8.71
CA ASN A 295 -7.05 1.07 -8.07
C ASN A 295 -5.64 1.32 -7.57
N VAL A 296 -5.30 0.69 -6.45
CA VAL A 296 -3.94 0.63 -5.93
C VAL A 296 -3.57 -0.83 -5.71
N ASP A 297 -2.59 -1.32 -6.47
CA ASP A 297 -1.97 -2.62 -6.22
C ASP A 297 -0.69 -2.41 -5.42
N PHE A 298 -0.67 -2.94 -4.20
CA PHE A 298 0.48 -2.89 -3.30
C PHE A 298 1.09 -4.27 -3.13
N TYR A 299 2.41 -4.37 -3.37
CA TYR A 299 3.20 -5.57 -3.20
C TYR A 299 4.29 -5.32 -2.17
N LYS A 300 4.29 -6.01 -1.04
CA LYS A 300 5.33 -5.96 0.00
C LYS A 300 6.28 -7.18 -0.05
N SER A 301 5.88 -8.24 -0.78
CA SER A 301 6.67 -9.43 -1.07
C SER A 301 6.12 -10.11 -2.33
N GLY A 302 6.79 -11.16 -2.83
CA GLY A 302 6.30 -11.94 -3.96
C GLY A 302 6.06 -11.12 -5.24
N PHE A 303 7.00 -10.22 -5.56
CA PHE A 303 6.84 -9.26 -6.66
C PHE A 303 6.76 -9.95 -8.02
N PRO A 304 5.79 -9.57 -8.89
CA PRO A 304 5.81 -9.98 -10.29
C PRO A 304 7.08 -9.51 -11.03
N ALA A 305 7.56 -10.28 -12.01
CA ALA A 305 8.80 -9.97 -12.73
C ALA A 305 8.75 -8.66 -13.52
N ARG A 306 7.56 -8.19 -13.87
CA ARG A 306 7.35 -6.93 -14.59
C ARG A 306 7.78 -5.66 -13.82
N TYR A 307 7.97 -5.73 -12.51
CA TYR A 307 8.41 -4.59 -11.71
C TYR A 307 9.88 -4.74 -11.36
N GLY A 308 10.72 -3.81 -11.77
CA GLY A 308 12.14 -3.74 -11.46
C GLY A 308 12.52 -2.44 -10.75
N GLY A 309 13.82 -2.28 -10.43
CA GLY A 309 14.41 -1.00 -10.05
C GLY A 309 14.20 -0.53 -8.62
N ARG A 310 13.60 -1.34 -7.72
CA ARG A 310 13.44 -1.01 -6.29
C ARG A 310 13.51 -2.27 -5.43
N LEU A 311 13.83 -2.13 -4.12
CA LEU A 311 14.19 -3.25 -3.25
C LEU A 311 13.09 -3.73 -2.29
N SER A 312 12.10 -2.88 -1.95
CA SER A 312 11.22 -3.12 -0.80
C SER A 312 9.77 -3.36 -1.15
N SER A 313 9.17 -2.49 -1.94
CA SER A 313 7.76 -2.62 -2.30
C SER A 313 7.44 -1.99 -3.65
N VAL A 314 6.26 -2.30 -4.16
CA VAL A 314 5.69 -1.68 -5.35
C VAL A 314 4.28 -1.20 -5.03
N VAL A 315 4.01 0.06 -5.35
CA VAL A 315 2.70 0.72 -5.27
C VAL A 315 2.31 1.16 -6.67
N ASP A 316 1.46 0.40 -7.35
CA ASP A 316 0.96 0.71 -8.70
C ASP A 316 -0.42 1.36 -8.59
N VAL A 317 -0.48 2.67 -8.79
CA VAL A 317 -1.70 3.49 -8.72
C VAL A 317 -2.21 3.74 -10.13
N ARG A 318 -3.47 3.42 -10.37
CA ARG A 318 -4.16 3.67 -11.63
C ARG A 318 -5.27 4.69 -11.44
N THR A 319 -5.37 5.62 -12.37
CA THR A 319 -6.41 6.66 -12.36
C THR A 319 -7.61 6.26 -13.23
N THR A 320 -8.77 6.84 -12.93
CA THR A 320 -10.01 6.62 -13.69
C THR A 320 -9.91 7.17 -15.11
N ASP A 321 -10.56 6.47 -16.04
CA ASP A 321 -10.58 6.84 -17.47
C ASP A 321 -11.62 7.93 -17.79
N GLY A 322 -12.57 8.16 -16.84
CA GLY A 322 -13.69 9.07 -16.98
C GLY A 322 -14.93 8.45 -17.62
N ASP A 323 -16.11 8.95 -17.24
CA ASP A 323 -17.41 8.44 -17.70
C ASP A 323 -17.57 8.69 -19.22
N MET A 324 -17.92 7.64 -19.95
CA MET A 324 -18.15 7.70 -21.40
C MET A 324 -19.58 8.08 -21.78
N HIS A 325 -20.47 8.25 -20.81
CA HIS A 325 -21.91 8.41 -21.05
C HIS A 325 -22.47 9.73 -20.54
N ARG A 326 -22.02 10.18 -19.37
CA ARG A 326 -22.57 11.35 -18.66
C ARG A 326 -21.44 12.24 -18.13
N VAL A 327 -21.73 13.54 -18.03
CA VAL A 327 -20.86 14.47 -17.32
C VAL A 327 -21.28 14.49 -15.86
N HIS A 328 -20.34 14.31 -14.97
CA HIS A 328 -20.52 14.44 -13.53
C HIS A 328 -19.20 14.83 -12.87
N GLY A 329 -19.24 15.14 -11.59
CA GLY A 329 -18.05 15.55 -10.90
C GLY A 329 -18.27 15.72 -9.40
N SER A 330 -17.22 16.17 -8.74
CA SER A 330 -17.27 16.45 -7.32
C SER A 330 -16.52 17.74 -6.98
N VAL A 331 -17.01 18.42 -5.94
CA VAL A 331 -16.31 19.52 -5.29
C VAL A 331 -16.13 19.15 -3.83
N ARG A 332 -14.89 19.20 -3.37
CA ARG A 332 -14.54 18.90 -1.97
C ARG A 332 -13.95 20.14 -1.32
N PHE A 333 -14.34 20.35 -0.07
CA PHE A 333 -13.85 21.41 0.78
C PHE A 333 -13.54 20.85 2.16
N GLY A 334 -12.28 20.88 2.59
CA GLY A 334 -11.83 20.37 3.88
C GLY A 334 -11.07 21.43 4.66
N LEU A 335 -10.61 21.06 5.86
CA LEU A 335 -9.92 21.98 6.77
C LEU A 335 -8.64 22.57 6.15
N LEU A 336 -7.82 21.71 5.51
CA LEU A 336 -6.50 22.12 5.02
C LEU A 336 -6.37 22.14 3.49
N ASP A 337 -7.23 21.39 2.78
CA ASP A 337 -7.24 21.31 1.32
C ASP A 337 -8.64 21.26 0.74
N GLY A 338 -8.73 21.43 -0.55
CA GLY A 338 -9.94 21.19 -1.32
C GLY A 338 -9.63 20.84 -2.76
N GLY A 339 -10.62 20.32 -3.44
CA GLY A 339 -10.47 19.85 -4.80
C GLY A 339 -11.75 19.92 -5.61
N ILE A 340 -11.55 19.90 -6.91
CA ILE A 340 -12.63 19.82 -7.92
C ILE A 340 -12.23 18.68 -8.86
N GLN A 341 -13.17 17.78 -9.13
CA GLN A 341 -13.02 16.75 -10.14
C GLN A 341 -14.20 16.83 -11.11
N LEU A 342 -13.91 16.69 -12.39
CA LEU A 342 -14.90 16.71 -13.46
C LEU A 342 -14.56 15.62 -14.47
N GLU A 343 -15.54 14.80 -14.82
CA GLU A 343 -15.37 13.76 -15.83
C GLU A 343 -16.60 13.63 -16.72
N GLY A 344 -16.40 13.07 -17.91
CA GLY A 344 -17.49 12.88 -18.85
C GLY A 344 -17.02 12.58 -20.26
N PRO A 345 -17.98 12.42 -21.19
CA PRO A 345 -17.68 12.17 -22.59
C PRO A 345 -17.34 13.45 -23.35
N LEU A 346 -16.19 13.45 -24.06
CA LEU A 346 -15.96 14.36 -25.19
C LEU A 346 -16.71 13.86 -26.43
N GLN A 347 -16.76 12.54 -26.61
CA GLN A 347 -17.59 11.87 -27.62
C GLN A 347 -18.23 10.64 -26.97
N LYS A 348 -19.55 10.64 -26.81
CA LYS A 348 -20.29 9.55 -26.14
C LYS A 348 -19.92 8.19 -26.69
N GLY A 349 -19.56 7.28 -25.77
CA GLY A 349 -19.19 5.90 -26.06
C GLY A 349 -17.82 5.72 -26.75
N LYS A 350 -17.06 6.80 -27.00
CA LYS A 350 -15.76 6.72 -27.67
C LYS A 350 -14.63 7.47 -26.95
N THR A 351 -14.90 8.67 -26.46
CA THR A 351 -13.86 9.50 -25.86
C THR A 351 -14.34 10.07 -24.54
N SER A 352 -13.64 9.80 -23.48
CA SER A 352 -13.87 10.37 -22.15
C SER A 352 -12.71 11.24 -21.71
N PHE A 353 -13.00 12.10 -20.74
CA PHE A 353 -11.99 12.86 -20.01
C PHE A 353 -12.25 12.74 -18.50
N ASN A 354 -11.20 12.86 -17.73
CA ASN A 354 -11.23 13.07 -16.29
C ASN A 354 -10.18 14.13 -15.94
N ILE A 355 -10.60 15.19 -15.26
CA ILE A 355 -9.73 16.28 -14.83
C ILE A 355 -9.99 16.53 -13.35
N ALA A 356 -8.91 16.67 -12.58
CA ALA A 356 -9.00 17.03 -11.18
C ALA A 356 -7.96 18.07 -10.80
N LEU A 357 -8.35 18.98 -9.91
CA LEU A 357 -7.51 19.98 -9.28
C LEU A 357 -7.62 19.80 -7.76
N ARG A 358 -6.50 19.81 -7.06
CA ARG A 358 -6.44 19.84 -5.59
C ARG A 358 -5.47 20.93 -5.17
N ARG A 359 -5.79 21.69 -4.11
CA ARG A 359 -4.91 22.70 -3.52
C ARG A 359 -5.08 22.73 -2.00
N SER A 360 -3.98 22.90 -1.27
CA SER A 360 -4.04 23.29 0.13
C SER A 360 -4.12 24.81 0.25
N TRP A 361 -4.69 25.29 1.35
CA TRP A 361 -4.82 26.73 1.66
C TRP A 361 -4.19 27.11 2.99
N LEU A 362 -3.14 26.39 3.42
CA LEU A 362 -2.39 26.72 4.62
C LEU A 362 -1.82 28.14 4.57
N ASP A 363 -1.40 28.62 3.40
CA ASP A 363 -0.97 29.99 3.20
C ASP A 363 -2.06 31.02 3.50
N LEU A 364 -3.33 30.70 3.22
CA LEU A 364 -4.45 31.60 3.52
C LEU A 364 -4.80 31.57 5.01
N LEU A 365 -4.64 30.41 5.68
CA LEU A 365 -4.90 30.27 7.12
C LEU A 365 -3.80 30.89 7.97
N THR A 366 -2.54 30.79 7.55
CA THR A 366 -1.40 31.30 8.31
C THR A 366 -1.17 32.81 8.18
N ARG A 367 -1.53 33.43 7.04
CA ARG A 367 -1.38 34.89 6.80
C ARG A 367 -1.99 35.76 7.91
N PRO A 368 -3.27 35.61 8.30
CA PRO A 368 -3.84 36.43 9.37
C PRO A 368 -3.19 36.15 10.72
N ILE A 369 -2.74 34.91 10.97
CA ILE A 369 -2.06 34.54 12.21
C ILE A 369 -0.72 35.30 12.32
N PHE A 370 0.12 35.23 11.30
CA PHE A 370 1.39 35.95 11.29
C PHE A 370 1.20 37.48 11.24
N ALA A 371 0.14 37.98 10.61
CA ALA A 371 -0.17 39.41 10.66
C ALA A 371 -0.50 39.87 12.08
N ILE A 372 -1.19 39.07 12.88
CA ILE A 372 -1.48 39.36 14.30
C ILE A 372 -0.22 39.21 15.15
N VAL A 373 0.56 38.15 14.98
CA VAL A 373 1.82 37.90 15.71
C VAL A 373 2.77 39.08 15.47
N ASN A 374 3.03 39.42 14.22
CA ASN A 374 3.96 40.49 13.83
C ASN A 374 3.47 41.89 14.23
N LYS A 375 2.15 42.13 14.36
CA LYS A 375 1.58 43.37 14.87
C LYS A 375 1.82 43.53 16.37
N ASN A 376 1.81 42.40 17.09
CA ASN A 376 1.99 42.38 18.56
C ASN A 376 3.46 42.16 18.96
N ALA A 377 4.35 41.91 18.01
CA ALA A 377 5.78 41.80 18.24
C ALA A 377 6.33 43.13 18.75
N GLY A 378 7.18 43.08 19.79
CA GLY A 378 7.92 44.21 20.31
C GLY A 378 8.91 44.78 19.27
N ALA A 379 9.52 45.92 19.61
CA ALA A 379 10.50 46.52 18.71
C ALA A 379 11.78 45.65 18.58
N ASP A 380 12.03 44.77 19.56
CA ASP A 380 13.19 43.85 19.62
C ASP A 380 12.83 42.42 19.27
N GLU A 381 11.65 42.18 18.67
CA GLU A 381 11.21 40.83 18.31
C GLU A 381 11.16 40.67 16.78
N ASP A 382 11.65 39.53 16.29
CA ASP A 382 11.70 39.16 14.87
C ASP A 382 10.30 39.09 14.25
N LYS A 383 10.16 39.66 13.07
CA LYS A 383 8.93 39.53 12.24
C LYS A 383 9.02 38.35 11.34
N VAL A 384 8.35 37.26 11.74
CA VAL A 384 8.36 35.98 11.02
C VAL A 384 7.16 35.88 10.10
N ASN A 385 7.37 35.37 8.89
CA ASN A 385 6.29 35.06 7.93
C ASN A 385 6.54 33.72 7.26
N VAL A 386 5.61 32.76 7.44
CA VAL A 386 5.69 31.44 6.81
C VAL A 386 4.45 31.24 5.96
N SER A 387 4.66 30.90 4.70
CA SER A 387 3.59 30.65 3.72
C SER A 387 3.87 29.33 3.01
N TYR A 388 2.92 28.40 3.13
CA TYR A 388 3.01 27.11 2.47
C TYR A 388 1.71 26.76 1.74
N PHE A 389 1.83 26.23 0.53
CA PHE A 389 0.75 25.57 -0.20
C PHE A 389 1.28 24.50 -1.16
N PHE A 390 0.43 23.55 -1.48
CA PHE A 390 0.64 22.66 -2.60
C PHE A 390 -0.54 22.71 -3.57
N HIS A 391 -0.33 22.23 -4.78
CA HIS A 391 -1.38 21.98 -5.76
C HIS A 391 -1.07 20.72 -6.57
N ASP A 392 -2.15 20.02 -6.97
CA ASP A 392 -2.13 18.90 -7.90
C ASP A 392 -3.09 19.17 -9.05
N PHE A 393 -2.65 18.79 -10.21
CA PHE A 393 -3.44 18.70 -11.42
C PHE A 393 -3.34 17.29 -12.00
N ASN A 394 -4.47 16.63 -12.17
CA ASN A 394 -4.57 15.36 -12.87
C ASN A 394 -5.46 15.55 -14.09
N ALA A 395 -5.05 15.01 -15.23
CA ALA A 395 -5.87 14.97 -16.42
C ALA A 395 -5.67 13.65 -17.17
N LYS A 396 -6.75 13.05 -17.60
CA LYS A 396 -6.73 11.84 -18.42
C LYS A 396 -7.76 11.96 -19.54
N ILE A 397 -7.34 11.61 -20.75
CA ILE A 397 -8.21 11.52 -21.92
C ILE A 397 -8.06 10.11 -22.48
N THR A 398 -9.17 9.43 -22.63
CA THR A 398 -9.23 8.06 -23.16
C THR A 398 -10.06 8.04 -24.42
N HIS A 399 -9.50 7.47 -25.51
CA HIS A 399 -10.17 7.30 -26.78
C HIS A 399 -10.20 5.85 -27.23
N LEU A 400 -11.38 5.36 -27.61
CA LEU A 400 -11.61 4.04 -28.19
C LEU A 400 -11.65 4.13 -29.71
N PHE A 401 -10.57 3.78 -30.39
CA PHE A 401 -10.57 3.71 -31.87
C PHE A 401 -11.47 2.59 -32.36
N SER A 402 -11.46 1.47 -31.63
CA SER A 402 -12.30 0.31 -31.88
C SER A 402 -12.49 -0.48 -30.61
N GLN A 403 -13.29 -1.54 -30.67
CA GLN A 403 -13.38 -2.47 -29.55
C GLN A 403 -12.04 -3.15 -29.18
N ARG A 404 -11.04 -3.15 -30.09
CA ARG A 404 -9.73 -3.77 -29.89
C ARG A 404 -8.61 -2.77 -29.60
N SER A 405 -8.83 -1.50 -29.86
CA SER A 405 -7.78 -0.47 -29.81
C SER A 405 -8.22 0.72 -28.98
N ARG A 406 -7.44 1.05 -27.97
CA ARG A 406 -7.66 2.17 -27.05
C ARG A 406 -6.36 2.95 -26.86
N LEU A 407 -6.47 4.27 -26.84
CA LEU A 407 -5.39 5.18 -26.52
C LEU A 407 -5.79 6.02 -25.29
N ALA A 408 -4.89 6.16 -24.32
CA ALA A 408 -5.09 7.02 -23.16
C ALA A 408 -3.89 7.94 -22.98
N LEU A 409 -4.13 9.21 -22.77
CA LEU A 409 -3.14 10.19 -22.34
C LEU A 409 -3.42 10.54 -20.88
N SER A 410 -2.48 10.28 -20.00
CA SER A 410 -2.52 10.66 -18.58
C SER A 410 -1.47 11.70 -18.29
N THR A 411 -1.81 12.71 -17.49
CA THR A 411 -0.88 13.75 -17.04
C THR A 411 -1.12 14.05 -15.58
N TYR A 412 -0.04 14.17 -14.82
CA TYR A 412 -0.01 14.62 -13.44
C TYR A 412 1.01 15.74 -13.28
N TRP A 413 0.62 16.79 -12.58
CA TRP A 413 1.51 17.88 -12.14
C TRP A 413 1.18 18.24 -10.71
N GLY A 414 2.14 17.98 -9.81
CA GLY A 414 2.05 18.32 -8.39
C GLY A 414 3.25 19.16 -7.97
N GLN A 415 3.02 20.23 -7.23
CA GLN A 415 4.08 21.10 -6.74
C GLN A 415 3.74 21.69 -5.38
N ASP A 416 4.74 21.72 -4.54
CA ASP A 416 4.76 22.37 -3.23
C ASP A 416 5.58 23.65 -3.26
N ARG A 417 5.18 24.62 -2.47
CA ARG A 417 5.92 25.85 -2.25
C ARG A 417 5.87 26.28 -0.80
N LEU A 418 7.03 26.33 -0.16
CA LEU A 418 7.26 26.88 1.16
C LEU A 418 8.06 28.17 1.00
N ASN A 419 7.57 29.28 1.56
CA ASN A 419 8.32 30.52 1.66
C ASN A 419 8.43 30.91 3.12
N THR A 420 9.62 31.29 3.54
CA THR A 420 9.86 31.87 4.85
C THR A 420 10.46 33.26 4.68
N LYS A 421 10.12 34.15 5.56
CA LYS A 421 10.73 35.46 5.70
C LYS A 421 10.88 35.73 7.21
N ASP A 422 12.07 36.09 7.57
CA ASP A 422 12.43 36.54 8.91
C ASP A 422 13.11 37.90 8.79
N GLU A 423 12.71 38.87 9.61
CA GLU A 423 13.20 40.23 9.54
C GLU A 423 13.34 40.77 10.95
N ASP A 424 14.58 41.06 11.32
CA ASP A 424 14.96 41.73 12.53
C ASP A 424 15.46 43.14 12.18
N ASP A 425 14.79 44.18 12.71
CA ASP A 425 15.14 45.57 12.50
C ASP A 425 16.04 46.12 13.64
N GLY A 426 16.52 45.22 14.51
CA GLY A 426 17.47 45.52 15.58
C GLY A 426 16.97 46.43 16.71
N GLY A 427 15.66 46.72 16.78
CA GLY A 427 15.05 47.45 17.88
C GLY A 427 15.66 48.85 18.17
N GLY A 428 16.26 49.50 17.18
CA GLY A 428 16.96 50.75 17.30
C GLY A 428 18.45 50.63 17.50
N MET A 429 19.02 49.41 17.52
CA MET A 429 20.46 49.16 17.63
C MET A 429 21.26 49.44 16.34
N GLY A 430 20.60 49.92 15.29
CA GLY A 430 21.25 50.32 14.05
C GLY A 430 21.69 49.14 13.15
N TYR A 431 21.07 48.00 13.28
CA TYR A 431 21.27 46.87 12.36
C TYR A 431 19.93 46.40 11.79
N ARG A 432 20.01 45.69 10.66
CA ARG A 432 18.91 44.97 10.04
C ARG A 432 19.40 43.63 9.55
N ASP A 433 18.68 42.58 9.93
CA ASP A 433 18.88 41.24 9.41
C ASP A 433 17.62 40.76 8.66
N LEU A 434 17.78 40.31 7.41
CA LEU A 434 16.70 39.84 6.57
C LEU A 434 17.03 38.46 5.99
N SER A 435 16.39 37.45 6.50
CA SER A 435 16.46 36.12 5.93
C SER A 435 15.20 35.76 5.13
N LYS A 436 15.39 35.26 3.93
CA LYS A 436 14.31 34.75 3.06
C LYS A 436 14.68 33.41 2.50
N SER A 437 13.74 32.46 2.56
CA SER A 437 13.91 31.19 1.90
C SER A 437 12.68 30.82 1.06
N ARG A 438 12.93 30.18 -0.06
CA ARG A 438 11.89 29.59 -0.91
C ARG A 438 12.28 28.17 -1.26
N PHE A 439 11.43 27.22 -0.87
CA PHE A 439 11.60 25.83 -1.20
C PHE A 439 10.45 25.36 -2.10
N ASN A 440 10.78 24.90 -3.30
CA ASN A 440 9.85 24.32 -4.25
C ASN A 440 10.24 22.89 -4.56
N TRP A 441 9.27 21.97 -4.52
CA TRP A 441 9.49 20.57 -4.93
C TRP A 441 8.24 20.02 -5.59
N GLY A 442 8.38 18.95 -6.37
CA GLY A 442 7.25 18.31 -7.01
C GLY A 442 7.62 17.47 -8.22
N ASN A 443 6.59 17.03 -8.93
CA ASN A 443 6.71 16.20 -10.12
C ASN A 443 5.82 16.70 -11.25
N PHE A 444 6.24 16.36 -12.47
CA PHE A 444 5.41 16.35 -13.67
C PHE A 444 5.56 14.98 -14.34
N ASN A 445 4.46 14.29 -14.53
CA ASN A 445 4.44 12.95 -15.14
C ASN A 445 3.42 12.94 -16.27
N THR A 446 3.76 12.28 -17.37
CA THR A 446 2.80 12.02 -18.45
C THR A 446 3.06 10.67 -19.08
N SER A 447 1.98 9.97 -19.43
CA SER A 447 2.03 8.72 -20.21
C SER A 447 1.05 8.77 -21.38
N LEU A 448 1.45 8.15 -22.47
CA LEU A 448 0.61 7.88 -23.63
C LEU A 448 0.54 6.36 -23.79
N ASP A 449 -0.59 5.79 -23.45
CA ASP A 449 -0.80 4.33 -23.39
C ASP A 449 -1.67 3.87 -24.55
N TRP A 450 -1.11 3.07 -25.44
CA TRP A 450 -1.85 2.38 -26.49
C TRP A 450 -2.03 0.91 -26.15
N THR A 451 -3.29 0.48 -26.02
CA THR A 451 -3.63 -0.92 -25.78
C THR A 451 -4.28 -1.53 -27.02
N TYR A 452 -3.88 -2.77 -27.36
CA TYR A 452 -4.38 -3.47 -28.52
C TYR A 452 -4.63 -4.96 -28.24
N ILE A 453 -5.84 -5.45 -28.55
CA ILE A 453 -6.18 -6.87 -28.51
C ILE A 453 -5.76 -7.50 -29.84
N VAL A 454 -4.61 -8.16 -29.86
CA VAL A 454 -4.07 -8.83 -31.05
C VAL A 454 -4.92 -10.06 -31.38
N SER A 455 -5.26 -10.86 -30.38
CA SER A 455 -6.13 -12.03 -30.53
C SER A 455 -6.92 -12.28 -29.23
N PRO A 456 -7.92 -13.19 -29.21
CA PRO A 456 -8.64 -13.54 -27.99
C PRO A 456 -7.75 -13.95 -26.80
N LYS A 457 -6.51 -14.37 -27.06
CA LYS A 457 -5.53 -14.85 -26.07
C LYS A 457 -4.35 -13.92 -25.86
N PHE A 458 -4.19 -12.87 -26.69
CA PHE A 458 -3.00 -12.05 -26.72
C PHE A 458 -3.35 -10.56 -26.69
N PHE A 459 -2.91 -9.88 -25.64
CA PHE A 459 -3.11 -8.47 -25.39
C PHE A 459 -1.74 -7.76 -25.37
N ALA A 460 -1.65 -6.58 -25.98
CA ALA A 460 -0.46 -5.74 -26.03
C ALA A 460 -0.75 -4.36 -25.47
N ASN A 461 0.19 -3.82 -24.72
CA ASN A 461 0.23 -2.41 -24.30
C ASN A 461 1.58 -1.83 -24.66
N ILE A 462 1.57 -0.68 -25.28
CA ILE A 462 2.78 0.13 -25.58
C ILE A 462 2.55 1.51 -25.02
N SER A 463 3.49 1.99 -24.19
CA SER A 463 3.39 3.27 -23.50
C SER A 463 4.63 4.11 -23.77
N GLY A 464 4.45 5.37 -24.11
CA GLY A 464 5.48 6.40 -24.01
C GLY A 464 5.36 7.07 -22.64
N VAL A 465 6.47 7.29 -21.93
CA VAL A 465 6.48 7.83 -20.57
C VAL A 465 7.46 8.98 -20.44
N TYR A 466 7.07 10.01 -19.69
CA TYR A 466 7.94 11.09 -19.30
C TYR A 466 7.72 11.45 -17.83
N THR A 467 8.80 11.61 -17.09
CA THR A 467 8.80 12.00 -15.68
C THR A 467 9.82 13.12 -15.47
N TYR A 468 9.38 14.16 -14.79
CA TYR A 468 10.24 15.23 -14.28
C TYR A 468 10.04 15.39 -12.79
N SER A 469 11.12 15.40 -12.02
CA SER A 469 11.10 15.68 -10.58
C SER A 469 12.04 16.84 -10.27
N LEU A 470 11.58 17.72 -9.39
CA LEU A 470 12.29 18.94 -8.98
C LEU A 470 12.35 19.04 -7.46
N SER A 471 13.52 19.40 -6.95
CA SER A 471 13.72 19.95 -5.61
C SER A 471 14.60 21.19 -5.72
N LYS A 472 14.09 22.36 -5.31
CA LYS A 472 14.78 23.63 -5.45
C LYS A 472 14.65 24.47 -4.18
N LEU A 473 15.78 24.71 -3.51
CA LEU A 473 15.90 25.57 -2.34
C LEU A 473 16.69 26.83 -2.73
N TRP A 474 16.02 27.96 -2.62
CA TRP A 474 16.64 29.28 -2.72
C TRP A 474 16.59 29.94 -1.36
N SER A 475 17.72 30.50 -0.89
CA SER A 475 17.81 31.31 0.32
C SER A 475 18.62 32.58 0.08
N LYS A 476 18.25 33.61 0.80
CA LYS A 476 18.89 34.91 0.82
C LYS A 476 19.00 35.40 2.26
N GLU A 477 20.20 35.83 2.63
CA GLU A 477 20.48 36.51 3.87
C GLU A 477 21.08 37.89 3.54
N ASP A 478 20.61 38.94 4.23
CA ASP A 478 20.97 40.33 3.97
C ASP A 478 21.08 41.05 5.30
N PHE A 479 22.29 41.13 5.79
CA PHE A 479 22.61 41.78 7.05
C PHE A 479 23.27 43.14 6.80
N SER A 480 22.83 44.14 7.48
CA SER A 480 23.44 45.48 7.43
C SER A 480 23.48 46.09 8.85
N SER A 481 24.58 46.73 9.19
CA SER A 481 24.75 47.47 10.45
C SER A 481 25.49 48.81 10.28
N GLY A 482 25.10 49.81 11.07
CA GLY A 482 25.72 51.17 11.05
C GLY A 482 24.95 52.18 10.20
N GLU A 483 25.21 53.48 10.42
CA GLU A 483 24.65 54.55 9.59
C GLU A 483 25.28 54.51 8.20
N VAL A 484 24.47 54.68 7.18
CA VAL A 484 24.92 54.74 5.79
C VAL A 484 25.91 55.91 5.63
N GLY A 485 27.20 55.61 5.57
CA GLY A 485 28.23 56.61 5.31
C GLY A 485 29.60 56.44 5.91
N ASP A 486 29.75 55.79 7.09
CA ASP A 486 31.02 55.66 7.72
C ASP A 486 31.16 54.33 8.48
N GLY A 487 31.77 53.35 7.82
CA GLY A 487 32.13 52.09 8.44
C GLY A 487 31.01 51.06 8.53
N SER A 488 29.94 51.17 7.79
CA SER A 488 28.84 50.19 7.80
C SER A 488 29.27 48.81 7.30
N LEU A 489 29.00 47.79 8.10
CA LEU A 489 29.07 46.40 7.72
C LEU A 489 27.81 45.98 6.92
N SER A 490 27.99 45.33 5.77
CA SER A 490 26.86 44.73 5.04
C SER A 490 27.30 43.41 4.44
N ASN A 491 26.62 42.36 4.83
CA ASN A 491 26.84 40.99 4.32
C ASN A 491 25.63 40.56 3.57
N TYR A 492 25.83 40.13 2.35
CA TYR A 492 24.81 39.55 1.50
C TYR A 492 25.19 38.12 1.10
N SER A 493 24.29 37.19 1.33
CA SER A 493 24.47 35.80 0.94
C SER A 493 23.23 35.31 0.18
N GLU A 494 23.45 34.70 -0.97
CA GLU A 494 22.38 34.07 -1.76
C GLU A 494 22.80 32.67 -2.18
N HIS A 495 21.97 31.71 -1.88
CA HIS A 495 22.13 30.31 -2.26
C HIS A 495 20.96 29.86 -3.13
N ASP A 496 21.25 29.23 -4.26
CA ASP A 496 20.26 28.57 -5.12
C ASP A 496 20.70 27.12 -5.36
N ASN A 497 20.09 26.19 -4.64
CA ASN A 497 20.34 24.76 -4.74
C ASN A 497 19.21 24.06 -5.48
N GLN A 498 19.53 23.28 -6.50
CA GLN A 498 18.56 22.57 -7.31
C GLN A 498 19.00 21.13 -7.60
N SER A 499 18.06 20.19 -7.42
CA SER A 499 18.16 18.80 -7.86
C SER A 499 17.02 18.47 -8.82
N THR A 500 17.31 17.79 -9.93
CA THR A 500 16.29 17.38 -10.91
C THR A 500 16.58 15.99 -11.48
N ILE A 501 15.50 15.30 -11.81
CA ILE A 501 15.49 14.10 -12.64
C ILE A 501 14.56 14.35 -13.83
N ASN A 502 15.04 13.99 -15.02
CA ASN A 502 14.22 13.93 -16.23
C ASN A 502 14.38 12.54 -16.83
N ASP A 503 13.28 11.81 -16.90
CA ASP A 503 13.22 10.49 -17.50
C ASP A 503 12.31 10.51 -18.71
N ILE A 504 12.79 10.03 -19.83
CA ILE A 504 12.00 9.80 -21.03
C ILE A 504 12.18 8.35 -21.49
N GLY A 505 11.10 7.69 -21.80
CA GLY A 505 11.22 6.30 -22.19
C GLY A 505 9.97 5.72 -22.82
N TYR A 506 10.03 4.43 -23.10
CA TYR A 506 8.88 3.67 -23.54
C TYR A 506 8.86 2.32 -22.85
N ARG A 507 7.67 1.73 -22.80
CA ARG A 507 7.40 0.40 -22.26
C ARG A 507 6.53 -0.38 -23.23
N ALA A 508 6.89 -1.64 -23.48
CA ALA A 508 6.07 -2.59 -24.21
C ALA A 508 5.79 -3.79 -23.31
N SER A 509 4.54 -4.10 -23.05
CA SER A 509 4.11 -5.22 -22.23
C SER A 509 3.06 -6.06 -22.92
N PHE A 510 3.18 -7.37 -22.77
CA PHE A 510 2.39 -8.37 -23.43
C PHE A 510 1.81 -9.34 -22.42
N ASP A 511 0.52 -9.64 -22.58
CA ASP A 511 -0.24 -10.61 -21.78
C ASP A 511 -0.74 -11.70 -22.73
N TYR A 512 -0.27 -12.93 -22.54
CA TYR A 512 -0.57 -14.05 -23.42
C TYR A 512 -1.05 -15.27 -22.63
N ARG A 513 -2.22 -15.78 -22.97
CA ARG A 513 -2.86 -16.94 -22.34
C ARG A 513 -3.01 -18.08 -23.35
N PRO A 514 -1.94 -18.82 -23.65
CA PRO A 514 -1.99 -19.89 -24.65
C PRO A 514 -2.95 -21.01 -24.26
N THR A 515 -2.99 -21.35 -22.98
CA THR A 515 -3.83 -22.41 -22.41
C THR A 515 -4.51 -21.94 -21.12
N PRO A 516 -5.48 -22.67 -20.55
CA PRO A 516 -6.09 -22.35 -19.26
C PRO A 516 -5.11 -22.41 -18.08
N HIS A 517 -3.98 -23.10 -18.27
CA HIS A 517 -2.99 -23.37 -17.23
C HIS A 517 -1.83 -22.36 -17.21
N HIS A 518 -1.58 -21.67 -18.32
CA HIS A 518 -0.45 -20.76 -18.50
C HIS A 518 -0.92 -19.33 -18.74
N HIS A 519 -0.38 -18.41 -17.96
CA HIS A 519 -0.56 -16.98 -18.12
C HIS A 519 0.81 -16.31 -18.20
N LEU A 520 1.30 -16.18 -19.43
CA LEU A 520 2.58 -15.58 -19.77
C LEU A 520 2.45 -14.06 -19.82
N ARG A 521 3.31 -13.37 -19.12
CA ARG A 521 3.50 -11.91 -19.17
C ARG A 521 4.95 -11.63 -19.45
N PHE A 522 5.23 -10.87 -20.47
CA PHE A 522 6.59 -10.50 -20.85
C PHE A 522 6.60 -9.11 -21.45
N GLY A 523 7.76 -8.50 -21.48
CA GLY A 523 7.89 -7.15 -21.99
C GLY A 523 9.28 -6.61 -21.81
N HIS A 524 9.43 -5.37 -22.25
CA HIS A 524 10.66 -4.61 -22.05
C HIS A 524 10.33 -3.13 -21.93
N ASP A 525 11.20 -2.40 -21.24
CA ASP A 525 11.21 -0.95 -21.15
C ASP A 525 12.61 -0.40 -21.37
N PHE A 526 12.63 0.81 -21.86
CA PHE A 526 13.82 1.61 -22.04
C PHE A 526 13.58 2.98 -21.44
N THR A 527 14.52 3.47 -20.63
CA THR A 527 14.49 4.81 -20.06
C THR A 527 15.83 5.49 -20.26
N PHE A 528 15.75 6.70 -20.78
CA PHE A 528 16.86 7.63 -20.81
C PHE A 528 16.70 8.59 -19.65
N HIS A 529 17.71 8.60 -18.76
CA HIS A 529 17.75 9.41 -17.57
C HIS A 529 18.68 10.61 -17.75
N HIS A 530 18.21 11.76 -17.31
CA HIS A 530 19.05 12.93 -17.15
C HIS A 530 18.95 13.42 -15.71
N TYR A 531 20.03 13.22 -14.96
CA TYR A 531 20.14 13.62 -13.57
C TYR A 531 20.91 14.93 -13.44
N ARG A 532 20.42 15.78 -12.59
CA ARG A 532 21.14 16.89 -11.99
C ARG A 532 21.05 16.73 -10.47
N PRO A 533 21.84 15.82 -9.88
CA PRO A 533 21.76 15.54 -8.45
C PRO A 533 22.00 16.78 -7.62
N GLN A 534 22.85 17.66 -8.18
CA GLN A 534 23.35 18.82 -7.49
C GLN A 534 23.61 19.95 -8.48
N GLY A 535 22.94 21.07 -8.27
CA GLY A 535 23.27 22.34 -8.89
C GLY A 535 23.21 23.41 -7.85
N SER A 536 24.33 24.05 -7.53
CA SER A 536 24.41 25.11 -6.53
C SER A 536 24.99 26.35 -7.17
N ASN A 537 24.37 27.47 -6.90
CA ASN A 537 24.92 28.80 -7.19
C ASN A 537 24.92 29.56 -5.86
N HIS A 538 26.11 30.05 -5.49
CA HIS A 538 26.29 30.81 -4.26
C HIS A 538 26.94 32.13 -4.58
N ILE A 539 26.33 33.21 -4.11
CA ILE A 539 26.84 34.58 -4.18
C ILE A 539 26.99 35.07 -2.77
N TYR A 540 28.18 35.52 -2.43
CA TYR A 540 28.50 36.16 -1.16
C TYR A 540 29.13 37.51 -1.42
N ILE A 541 28.63 38.54 -0.81
CA ILE A 541 29.15 39.90 -0.93
C ILE A 541 29.38 40.43 0.52
N ASP A 542 30.61 40.78 0.81
CA ASP A 542 30.99 41.43 2.08
C ASP A 542 31.41 42.86 1.79
N LYS A 543 30.80 43.79 2.49
CA LYS A 543 31.15 45.19 2.45
C LYS A 543 31.52 45.68 3.82
N ASN A 544 32.76 46.13 4.01
CA ASN A 544 33.28 46.59 5.29
C ASN A 544 34.12 47.83 5.01
N GLY A 545 33.74 48.98 5.62
CA GLY A 545 34.53 50.18 5.57
C GLY A 545 34.87 50.71 4.18
N GLY A 546 33.93 50.58 3.24
CA GLY A 546 34.13 51.03 1.81
C GLY A 546 34.83 49.98 0.92
N ARG A 547 35.24 48.85 1.44
CA ARG A 547 35.75 47.68 0.69
C ARG A 547 34.62 46.73 0.38
N SER A 548 34.59 46.22 -0.82
CA SER A 548 33.59 45.22 -1.27
C SER A 548 34.31 44.01 -1.82
N ASP A 549 34.13 42.88 -1.21
CA ASP A 549 34.59 41.57 -1.66
C ASP A 549 33.40 40.73 -2.14
N THR A 550 33.49 40.18 -3.33
CA THR A 550 32.42 39.32 -3.91
C THR A 550 32.99 37.96 -4.23
N LEU A 551 32.36 36.90 -3.63
CA LEU A 551 32.64 35.52 -3.96
C LEU A 551 31.44 34.93 -4.68
N GLN A 552 31.64 34.37 -5.84
CA GLN A 552 30.60 33.64 -6.58
C GLN A 552 31.13 32.22 -6.89
N SER A 553 30.36 31.25 -6.53
CA SER A 553 30.66 29.85 -6.88
C SER A 553 29.48 29.22 -7.60
N HIS A 554 29.79 28.41 -8.60
CA HIS A 554 28.78 27.67 -9.34
C HIS A 554 29.19 26.22 -9.47
N THR A 555 28.35 25.32 -9.01
CA THR A 555 28.56 23.87 -9.14
C THR A 555 27.36 23.25 -9.84
N ALA A 556 27.60 22.49 -10.88
CA ALA A 556 26.56 21.73 -11.57
C ALA A 556 27.07 20.33 -11.95
N SER A 557 26.54 19.34 -11.28
CA SER A 557 26.74 17.95 -11.68
C SER A 557 25.62 17.53 -12.64
N ARG A 558 25.99 17.06 -13.83
CA ARG A 558 25.03 16.50 -14.79
C ARG A 558 25.46 15.10 -15.15
N LEU A 559 24.54 14.16 -14.99
CA LEU A 559 24.77 12.75 -15.31
C LEU A 559 23.67 12.28 -16.26
N THR A 560 24.03 11.52 -17.25
CA THR A 560 23.11 10.83 -18.15
C THR A 560 23.29 9.34 -18.02
N ALA A 561 22.19 8.61 -18.03
CA ALA A 561 22.19 7.16 -18.00
C ALA A 561 21.13 6.59 -18.93
N THR A 562 21.33 5.36 -19.37
CA THR A 562 20.32 4.59 -20.08
C THR A 562 20.05 3.31 -19.31
N GLU A 563 18.77 3.02 -19.12
CA GLU A 563 18.28 1.79 -18.48
C GLU A 563 17.47 0.98 -19.48
N TRP A 564 17.87 -0.27 -19.69
CA TRP A 564 17.15 -1.29 -20.43
C TRP A 564 16.67 -2.33 -19.45
N ASN A 565 15.39 -2.66 -19.50
CA ASN A 565 14.79 -3.65 -18.64
C ASN A 565 13.96 -4.60 -19.49
N ALA A 566 14.10 -5.91 -19.28
CA ALA A 566 13.30 -6.93 -19.92
C ALA A 566 12.83 -7.95 -18.90
N TYR A 567 11.59 -8.40 -19.02
CA TYR A 567 11.04 -9.39 -18.10
C TYR A 567 10.24 -10.45 -18.83
N ALA A 568 10.17 -11.61 -18.21
CA ALA A 568 9.26 -12.69 -18.57
C ALA A 568 8.79 -13.42 -17.31
N GLU A 569 7.50 -13.70 -17.20
CA GLU A 569 6.92 -14.48 -16.12
C GLU A 569 5.81 -15.37 -16.64
N ASP A 570 5.63 -16.54 -16.02
CA ASP A 570 4.52 -17.46 -16.27
C ASP A 570 3.83 -17.81 -14.95
N GLU A 571 2.54 -17.54 -14.89
CA GLU A 571 1.68 -18.00 -13.80
C GLU A 571 1.03 -19.31 -14.23
N ILE A 572 1.48 -20.42 -13.63
CA ILE A 572 1.13 -21.78 -14.00
C ILE A 572 0.15 -22.36 -12.98
N ARG A 573 -1.04 -22.79 -13.44
CA ARG A 573 -1.97 -23.58 -12.64
C ARG A 573 -1.75 -25.06 -12.93
N LEU A 574 -0.98 -25.75 -12.08
CA LEU A 574 -0.72 -27.18 -12.24
C LEU A 574 -2.00 -28.01 -12.07
N ASN A 575 -2.82 -27.62 -11.07
CA ASN A 575 -4.13 -28.23 -10.81
C ASN A 575 -4.93 -27.29 -9.86
N HIS A 576 -6.09 -27.76 -9.37
CA HIS A 576 -6.93 -26.98 -8.44
C HIS A 576 -6.29 -26.66 -7.08
N ARG A 577 -5.18 -27.31 -6.72
CA ARG A 577 -4.47 -27.08 -5.44
C ARG A 577 -3.17 -26.31 -5.60
N TRP A 578 -2.45 -26.51 -6.68
CA TRP A 578 -1.12 -25.97 -6.89
C TRP A 578 -1.09 -24.92 -7.97
N SER A 579 -0.58 -23.73 -7.62
CA SER A 579 -0.27 -22.65 -8.56
C SER A 579 1.18 -22.21 -8.33
N LEU A 580 1.89 -21.91 -9.40
CA LEU A 580 3.26 -21.43 -9.43
C LEU A 580 3.28 -20.10 -10.20
N ASN A 581 4.11 -19.17 -9.79
CA ASN A 581 4.51 -18.04 -10.60
C ASN A 581 6.04 -18.04 -10.65
N GLY A 582 6.62 -18.09 -11.84
CA GLY A 582 8.06 -18.04 -12.03
C GLY A 582 8.40 -17.00 -13.08
N GLY A 583 9.42 -16.19 -12.82
CA GLY A 583 9.82 -15.17 -13.75
C GLY A 583 11.23 -14.65 -13.49
N ILE A 584 11.69 -13.86 -14.42
CA ILE A 584 12.99 -13.18 -14.36
C ILE A 584 12.84 -11.75 -14.88
N ASN A 585 13.52 -10.83 -14.21
CA ASN A 585 13.72 -9.47 -14.66
C ASN A 585 15.22 -9.28 -14.95
N VAL A 586 15.56 -8.75 -16.12
CA VAL A 586 16.95 -8.49 -16.51
C VAL A 586 17.09 -7.02 -16.83
N ALA A 587 18.05 -6.34 -16.20
CA ALA A 587 18.28 -4.93 -16.43
C ALA A 587 19.74 -4.64 -16.80
N LEU A 588 19.92 -3.65 -17.68
CA LEU A 588 21.21 -3.08 -18.07
C LEU A 588 21.15 -1.59 -17.80
N PHE A 589 22.04 -1.10 -16.96
CA PHE A 589 22.17 0.32 -16.62
C PHE A 589 23.54 0.83 -17.05
N HIS A 590 23.55 1.78 -17.97
CA HIS A 590 24.78 2.36 -18.51
C HIS A 590 24.93 3.81 -18.08
N ILE A 591 26.05 4.12 -17.42
CA ILE A 591 26.37 5.46 -16.92
C ILE A 591 27.89 5.67 -16.92
N GLN A 592 28.36 6.87 -17.26
CA GLN A 592 29.76 7.26 -17.20
C GLN A 592 30.72 6.24 -17.91
N GLY A 593 30.27 5.59 -18.99
CA GLY A 593 31.02 4.57 -19.71
C GLY A 593 31.13 3.22 -18.99
N LYS A 594 30.41 2.98 -17.88
CA LYS A 594 30.29 1.70 -17.17
C LYS A 594 28.90 1.13 -17.36
N THR A 595 28.80 -0.16 -17.62
CA THR A 595 27.52 -0.87 -17.70
C THR A 595 27.41 -1.81 -16.52
N PHE A 596 26.29 -1.68 -15.78
CA PHE A 596 25.89 -2.61 -14.75
C PHE A 596 24.79 -3.51 -15.32
N ALA A 597 24.84 -4.80 -15.00
CA ALA A 597 23.83 -5.76 -15.39
C ALA A 597 23.25 -6.45 -14.17
N SER A 598 21.97 -6.69 -14.16
CA SER A 598 21.30 -7.50 -13.15
C SER A 598 20.43 -8.56 -13.79
N ALA A 599 20.24 -9.68 -13.07
CA ALA A 599 19.30 -10.73 -13.41
C ALA A 599 18.59 -11.13 -12.12
N ASP A 600 17.30 -10.78 -12.02
CA ASP A 600 16.50 -10.88 -10.82
C ASP A 600 15.46 -11.99 -10.96
N PRO A 601 15.77 -13.28 -10.64
CA PRO A 601 14.80 -14.36 -10.62
C PRO A 601 13.78 -14.19 -9.49
N ARG A 602 12.55 -14.62 -9.76
CA ARG A 602 11.44 -14.57 -8.83
C ARG A 602 10.59 -15.81 -8.94
N ALA A 603 10.15 -16.32 -7.82
CA ALA A 603 9.30 -17.49 -7.76
C ALA A 603 8.28 -17.35 -6.64
N ALA A 604 7.04 -17.75 -6.89
CA ALA A 604 6.02 -17.89 -5.87
C ALA A 604 5.25 -19.19 -6.07
N ILE A 605 4.89 -19.84 -4.99
CA ILE A 605 4.12 -21.07 -4.97
C ILE A 605 2.94 -20.93 -4.03
N LYS A 606 1.79 -21.41 -4.45
CA LYS A 606 0.60 -21.54 -3.62
C LYS A 606 0.12 -22.98 -3.58
N PHE A 607 -0.19 -23.46 -2.37
CA PHE A 607 -0.87 -24.71 -2.11
C PHE A 607 -2.22 -24.49 -1.44
N GLN A 608 -3.30 -24.79 -2.15
CA GLN A 608 -4.66 -24.72 -1.63
C GLN A 608 -4.96 -25.99 -0.84
N VAL A 609 -4.87 -25.91 0.51
CA VAL A 609 -5.12 -27.03 1.42
C VAL A 609 -6.61 -27.39 1.39
N SER A 610 -7.46 -26.38 1.46
CA SER A 610 -8.91 -26.51 1.40
C SER A 610 -9.51 -25.26 0.73
N PRO A 611 -10.78 -25.19 0.38
CA PRO A 611 -11.39 -23.96 -0.17
C PRO A 611 -11.25 -22.73 0.75
N ARG A 612 -10.92 -22.93 2.02
CA ARG A 612 -10.81 -21.88 3.05
C ARG A 612 -9.41 -21.68 3.62
N LEU A 613 -8.42 -22.43 3.13
CA LEU A 613 -7.05 -22.38 3.66
C LEU A 613 -6.05 -22.53 2.52
N SER A 614 -5.12 -21.59 2.41
CA SER A 614 -3.98 -21.69 1.49
C SER A 614 -2.65 -21.41 2.20
N LEU A 615 -1.61 -22.07 1.72
CA LEU A 615 -0.22 -21.86 2.09
C LEU A 615 0.50 -21.25 0.89
N LYS A 616 1.36 -20.29 1.12
CA LYS A 616 2.15 -19.65 0.06
C LYS A 616 3.58 -19.48 0.51
N ALA A 617 4.48 -19.47 -0.47
CA ALA A 617 5.87 -19.07 -0.27
C ALA A 617 6.37 -18.34 -1.52
N SER A 618 7.29 -17.42 -1.35
CA SER A 618 7.93 -16.70 -2.44
C SER A 618 9.39 -16.44 -2.17
N TYR A 619 10.14 -16.34 -3.26
CA TYR A 619 11.51 -15.86 -3.30
C TYR A 619 11.62 -14.77 -4.37
N THR A 620 12.25 -13.66 -4.02
CA THR A 620 12.36 -12.51 -4.92
C THR A 620 13.74 -11.90 -4.79
N THR A 621 14.36 -11.63 -5.92
CA THR A 621 15.56 -10.78 -5.99
C THR A 621 15.22 -9.47 -6.68
N MET A 622 15.87 -8.40 -6.27
CA MET A 622 15.65 -7.06 -6.80
C MET A 622 16.92 -6.23 -6.80
N THR A 623 17.13 -5.46 -7.86
CA THR A 623 18.24 -4.54 -8.03
C THR A 623 17.75 -3.12 -8.24
N GLN A 624 18.42 -2.13 -7.64
CA GLN A 624 18.06 -0.72 -7.72
C GLN A 624 19.26 0.11 -8.17
N PHE A 625 19.07 0.93 -9.22
CA PHE A 625 20.10 1.78 -9.81
C PHE A 625 19.95 3.27 -9.46
N VAL A 626 18.78 3.67 -8.98
CA VAL A 626 18.45 5.06 -8.64
C VAL A 626 18.09 5.14 -7.17
N HIS A 627 18.80 5.97 -6.42
CA HIS A 627 18.76 6.03 -4.95
C HIS A 627 18.36 7.42 -4.49
N LYS A 628 17.73 7.52 -3.30
CA LYS A 628 17.56 8.80 -2.59
C LYS A 628 18.50 8.82 -1.39
N ILE A 629 19.35 9.79 -1.31
CA ILE A 629 20.27 9.96 -0.19
C ILE A 629 19.66 10.97 0.78
N SER A 630 19.36 10.52 1.99
CA SER A 630 18.84 11.33 3.07
C SER A 630 19.87 11.46 4.18
N ASN A 631 20.06 12.67 4.67
CA ASN A 631 20.92 12.96 5.80
C ASN A 631 20.18 13.06 7.12
N ALA A 632 18.88 13.35 7.06
CA ALA A 632 18.05 13.53 8.23
C ALA A 632 17.45 12.20 8.72
N TYR A 633 17.01 12.21 9.98
CA TYR A 633 16.19 11.14 10.54
C TYR A 633 14.88 10.97 9.80
N ILE A 634 14.35 12.05 9.23
CA ILE A 634 13.13 12.11 8.43
C ILE A 634 13.47 12.30 6.95
N ASP A 635 12.60 11.83 6.06
CA ASP A 635 12.70 12.10 4.63
C ASP A 635 12.29 13.54 4.34
N LEU A 636 13.22 14.30 3.77
CA LEU A 636 12.99 15.69 3.40
C LEU A 636 12.84 15.83 1.87
N PRO A 637 12.05 16.79 1.40
CA PRO A 637 11.99 17.10 -0.03
C PRO A 637 13.32 17.62 -0.60
N SER A 638 14.24 18.02 0.26
CA SER A 638 15.62 18.40 -0.10
C SER A 638 16.56 17.23 -0.31
N ASP A 639 16.15 16.01 0.05
CA ASP A 639 16.93 14.81 -0.20
C ASP A 639 17.14 14.57 -1.71
N TYR A 640 18.31 14.12 -2.07
CA TYR A 640 18.71 13.96 -3.47
C TYR A 640 18.40 12.58 -4.02
N TRP A 641 17.79 12.56 -5.20
CA TRP A 641 17.79 11.37 -6.04
C TRP A 641 19.06 11.33 -6.90
N VAL A 642 19.78 10.25 -6.79
CA VAL A 642 21.10 10.04 -7.43
C VAL A 642 21.14 8.68 -8.12
N PRO A 643 21.84 8.55 -9.24
CA PRO A 643 22.07 7.26 -9.86
C PRO A 643 23.24 6.50 -9.20
N THR A 644 23.31 5.20 -9.41
CA THR A 644 24.55 4.42 -9.35
C THR A 644 25.62 5.10 -10.20
N THR A 645 26.88 5.13 -9.73
CA THR A 645 28.00 5.75 -10.45
C THR A 645 29.13 4.74 -10.68
N ARG A 646 30.24 5.17 -11.22
CA ARG A 646 31.44 4.29 -11.31
C ARG A 646 31.93 3.82 -9.94
N ARG A 647 31.70 4.62 -8.88
CA ARG A 647 32.18 4.35 -7.51
C ARG A 647 31.16 3.54 -6.71
N LEU A 648 29.87 3.79 -6.93
CA LEU A 648 28.78 3.19 -6.17
C LEU A 648 28.18 2.02 -6.94
N HIS A 649 28.01 0.90 -6.25
CA HIS A 649 27.37 -0.27 -6.81
C HIS A 649 25.82 -0.14 -6.75
N PRO A 650 25.10 -0.83 -7.65
CA PRO A 650 23.67 -0.97 -7.51
C PRO A 650 23.31 -1.64 -6.18
N MET A 651 22.28 -1.14 -5.50
CA MET A 651 21.73 -1.84 -4.35
C MET A 651 21.06 -3.13 -4.79
N HIS A 652 21.18 -4.18 -3.98
CA HIS A 652 20.60 -5.48 -4.28
C HIS A 652 19.95 -6.08 -3.05
N SER A 653 18.83 -6.81 -3.25
CA SER A 653 18.15 -7.52 -2.17
C SER A 653 17.70 -8.92 -2.55
N HIS A 654 17.68 -9.80 -1.56
CA HIS A 654 17.03 -11.11 -1.59
C HIS A 654 15.95 -11.13 -0.52
N GLN A 655 14.76 -11.57 -0.88
CA GLN A 655 13.65 -11.68 0.06
C GLN A 655 12.98 -13.04 -0.06
N TRP A 656 12.76 -13.69 1.07
CA TRP A 656 11.94 -14.89 1.23
C TRP A 656 10.72 -14.53 2.04
N ALA A 657 9.56 -15.01 1.64
CA ALA A 657 8.33 -14.85 2.41
C ALA A 657 7.52 -16.13 2.37
N ALA A 658 6.85 -16.44 3.46
CA ALA A 658 5.91 -17.56 3.54
C ALA A 658 4.70 -17.14 4.37
N GLY A 659 3.52 -17.64 4.02
CA GLY A 659 2.31 -17.25 4.72
C GLY A 659 1.20 -18.29 4.69
N ILE A 660 0.32 -18.18 5.67
CA ILE A 660 -0.92 -18.93 5.84
C ILE A 660 -2.07 -17.94 5.68
N TYR A 661 -3.01 -18.27 4.81
CA TYR A 661 -4.17 -17.43 4.52
C TYR A 661 -5.42 -18.28 4.75
N MET A 662 -6.30 -17.78 5.59
CA MET A 662 -7.47 -18.54 6.04
C MET A 662 -8.74 -17.67 5.98
N GLN A 663 -9.82 -18.28 5.52
CA GLN A 663 -11.16 -17.74 5.57
C GLN A 663 -12.07 -18.72 6.33
N PRO A 664 -12.18 -18.58 7.66
CA PRO A 664 -12.98 -19.51 8.49
C PRO A 664 -14.44 -19.56 8.06
N ASP A 665 -14.99 -18.40 7.72
CA ASP A 665 -16.34 -18.22 7.19
C ASP A 665 -16.38 -17.06 6.17
N LYS A 666 -17.58 -16.69 5.71
CA LYS A 666 -17.77 -15.62 4.72
C LYS A 666 -17.48 -14.20 5.23
N HIS A 667 -17.26 -14.03 6.53
CA HIS A 667 -17.07 -12.72 7.17
C HIS A 667 -15.62 -12.43 7.52
N TRP A 668 -14.81 -13.46 7.76
CA TRP A 668 -13.43 -13.35 8.19
C TRP A 668 -12.43 -13.66 7.08
N LEU A 669 -11.40 -12.84 6.99
CA LEU A 669 -10.19 -13.12 6.23
C LEU A 669 -9.01 -12.90 7.17
N LEU A 670 -8.19 -13.94 7.37
CA LEU A 670 -7.03 -13.94 8.25
C LEU A 670 -5.77 -14.29 7.46
N SER A 671 -4.67 -13.63 7.75
CA SER A 671 -3.36 -14.03 7.26
C SER A 671 -2.30 -13.96 8.34
N LEU A 672 -1.33 -14.87 8.24
CA LEU A 672 -0.09 -14.86 9.02
C LEU A 672 1.06 -15.06 8.03
N GLU A 673 1.93 -14.06 7.92
CA GLU A 673 3.07 -14.06 7.03
C GLU A 673 4.38 -13.91 7.81
N GLY A 674 5.44 -14.57 7.34
CA GLY A 674 6.79 -14.34 7.81
C GLY A 674 7.69 -13.98 6.65
N TYR A 675 8.64 -13.06 6.88
CA TYR A 675 9.61 -12.66 5.86
C TYR A 675 11.03 -12.61 6.40
N TYR A 676 11.98 -12.82 5.51
CA TYR A 676 13.41 -12.56 5.72
C TYR A 676 13.96 -11.85 4.48
N LYS A 677 14.57 -10.69 4.67
CA LYS A 677 15.20 -9.89 3.60
C LYS A 677 16.63 -9.58 3.98
N CYS A 678 17.56 -9.74 3.03
CA CYS A 678 18.93 -9.25 3.14
C CYS A 678 19.24 -8.35 1.95
N SER A 679 19.90 -7.22 2.24
CA SER A 679 20.26 -6.22 1.25
C SER A 679 21.77 -5.93 1.31
N SER A 680 22.34 -5.57 0.16
CA SER A 680 23.74 -5.18 0.01
C SER A 680 23.85 -3.86 -0.75
N HIS A 681 24.98 -3.17 -0.57
CA HIS A 681 25.27 -1.86 -1.16
C HIS A 681 24.25 -0.78 -0.79
N LEU A 682 23.62 -0.87 0.41
CA LEU A 682 22.78 0.20 0.93
C LEU A 682 23.61 1.46 1.11
N LEU A 683 23.04 2.63 0.80
CA LEU A 683 23.77 3.89 0.85
C LEU A 683 23.43 4.69 2.12
N GLN A 684 24.45 5.27 2.73
CA GLN A 684 24.33 6.21 3.86
C GLN A 684 25.43 7.23 3.79
N TYR A 685 25.16 8.48 4.18
CA TYR A 685 26.20 9.50 4.32
C TYR A 685 27.25 9.08 5.35
N THR A 686 28.52 9.41 5.06
CA THR A 686 29.67 9.11 5.91
C THR A 686 29.59 9.86 7.24
N ASN A 687 29.18 11.15 7.20
CA ASN A 687 29.07 12.04 8.34
C ASN A 687 27.81 12.89 8.25
N TRP A 688 27.44 13.53 9.36
CA TRP A 688 26.41 14.57 9.35
C TRP A 688 26.88 15.75 8.48
N ILE A 689 26.10 16.12 7.48
CA ILE A 689 26.40 17.18 6.51
C ILE A 689 25.36 18.31 6.52
N GLY A 690 24.53 18.39 7.55
CA GLY A 690 23.44 19.37 7.66
C GLY A 690 22.20 19.02 6.80
N LEU A 691 21.22 19.89 6.80
CA LEU A 691 19.98 19.73 6.00
C LEU A 691 20.19 20.04 4.52
N GLN A 692 21.27 20.71 4.17
CA GLN A 692 21.63 20.96 2.78
C GLN A 692 22.71 19.98 2.36
N PRO A 693 22.52 19.28 1.25
CA PRO A 693 23.52 18.36 0.73
C PRO A 693 24.78 19.09 0.27
N PRO A 694 25.94 18.42 0.28
CA PRO A 694 27.20 19.02 -0.13
C PRO A 694 27.18 19.41 -1.62
N ALA A 695 27.76 20.57 -1.92
CA ALA A 695 27.81 21.11 -3.27
C ALA A 695 28.77 20.39 -4.22
N ASP A 696 29.61 19.48 -3.74
CA ASP A 696 30.64 18.80 -4.53
C ASP A 696 30.69 17.29 -4.25
N SER A 697 30.97 16.51 -5.27
CA SER A 697 31.35 15.08 -5.22
C SER A 697 30.55 14.25 -4.20
N TRP A 698 29.22 14.34 -4.24
CA TRP A 698 28.33 13.65 -3.30
C TRP A 698 28.61 12.12 -3.21
N ASP A 699 29.07 11.49 -4.31
CA ASP A 699 29.39 10.07 -4.37
C ASP A 699 30.66 9.65 -3.59
N THR A 700 31.44 10.63 -3.09
CA THR A 700 32.55 10.40 -2.17
C THR A 700 32.18 10.53 -0.70
N LYS A 701 30.97 11.00 -0.42
CA LYS A 701 30.48 11.28 0.93
C LYS A 701 29.44 10.27 1.41
N VAL A 702 29.30 9.16 0.69
CA VAL A 702 28.40 8.06 1.03
C VAL A 702 29.16 6.76 1.18
N ASN A 703 28.73 5.93 2.11
CA ASN A 703 29.23 4.59 2.37
C ASN A 703 28.23 3.56 1.90
N GLU A 704 28.75 2.41 1.46
CA GLU A 704 27.97 1.23 1.11
C GLU A 704 27.86 0.28 2.31
N GLY A 705 26.66 -0.21 2.57
CA GLY A 705 26.38 -1.08 3.70
C GLY A 705 25.51 -2.28 3.36
N LYS A 706 25.15 -3.00 4.40
CA LYS A 706 24.31 -4.22 4.35
C LYS A 706 23.14 -4.10 5.30
N GLY A 707 22.02 -4.75 4.94
CA GLY A 707 20.82 -4.83 5.76
C GLY A 707 20.38 -6.27 6.01
N ARG A 708 19.79 -6.52 7.18
CA ARG A 708 19.07 -7.76 7.54
C ARG A 708 17.78 -7.41 8.22
N PHE A 709 16.68 -7.87 7.64
CA PHE A 709 15.34 -7.52 8.04
C PHE A 709 14.48 -8.78 8.08
N PHE A 710 13.76 -9.00 9.17
CA PHE A 710 12.86 -10.14 9.28
C PHE A 710 11.71 -9.84 10.23
N GLY A 711 10.59 -10.48 10.02
CA GLY A 711 9.42 -10.27 10.86
C GLY A 711 8.31 -11.28 10.64
N LEU A 712 7.32 -11.17 11.52
CA LEU A 712 6.04 -11.87 11.47
C LEU A 712 4.92 -10.84 11.38
N GLU A 713 3.94 -11.09 10.55
CA GLU A 713 2.82 -10.21 10.22
C GLU A 713 1.52 -10.96 10.35
N PHE A 714 0.58 -10.36 11.04
CA PHE A 714 -0.78 -10.88 11.19
C PHE A 714 -1.77 -9.82 10.72
N ASP A 715 -2.68 -10.19 9.83
CA ASP A 715 -3.80 -9.35 9.41
C ASP A 715 -5.11 -10.11 9.64
N ALA A 716 -6.10 -9.39 10.14
CA ALA A 716 -7.47 -9.87 10.32
C ALA A 716 -8.44 -8.84 9.76
N HIS A 717 -9.27 -9.26 8.85
CA HIS A 717 -10.35 -8.47 8.29
C HIS A 717 -11.68 -9.17 8.57
N TYR A 718 -12.65 -8.42 9.10
CA TYR A 718 -14.01 -8.87 9.33
C TYR A 718 -15.01 -7.90 8.71
N ALA A 719 -15.93 -8.40 7.90
CA ALA A 719 -17.02 -7.61 7.36
C ALA A 719 -18.34 -8.39 7.44
N ALA A 720 -19.32 -7.83 8.14
CA ALA A 720 -20.66 -8.40 8.24
C ALA A 720 -21.69 -7.30 8.41
N HIS A 721 -22.74 -7.30 7.60
CA HIS A 721 -23.87 -6.37 7.65
C HIS A 721 -23.46 -4.90 7.74
N ARG A 722 -23.32 -4.38 8.96
CA ARG A 722 -23.05 -2.97 9.27
C ARG A 722 -21.70 -2.75 9.92
N LEU A 723 -20.97 -3.82 10.23
CA LEU A 723 -19.71 -3.77 10.97
C LEU A 723 -18.55 -4.23 10.08
N GLN A 724 -17.53 -3.40 10.01
CA GLN A 724 -16.23 -3.73 9.44
C GLN A 724 -15.16 -3.54 10.51
N LEU A 725 -14.28 -4.53 10.68
CA LEU A 725 -13.13 -4.50 11.58
C LEU A 725 -11.90 -4.88 10.78
N ASP A 726 -10.84 -4.10 10.94
CA ASP A 726 -9.52 -4.41 10.43
C ASP A 726 -8.53 -4.38 11.59
N ALA A 727 -7.68 -5.38 11.68
CA ALA A 727 -6.59 -5.42 12.65
C ALA A 727 -5.32 -5.94 11.97
N SER A 728 -4.21 -5.27 12.22
CA SER A 728 -2.90 -5.70 11.78
C SER A 728 -1.90 -5.68 12.94
N TYR A 729 -0.97 -6.63 12.93
CA TYR A 729 0.12 -6.69 13.89
C TYR A 729 1.41 -7.12 13.20
N THR A 730 2.49 -6.41 13.49
CA THR A 730 3.82 -6.70 12.99
C THR A 730 4.80 -6.84 14.15
N LEU A 731 5.60 -7.90 14.10
CA LEU A 731 6.75 -8.11 14.96
C LEU A 731 7.99 -8.18 14.06
N SER A 732 8.90 -7.19 14.14
CA SER A 732 10.03 -7.10 13.20
C SER A 732 11.35 -6.75 13.85
N TRP A 733 12.44 -7.14 13.19
CA TRP A 733 13.82 -6.81 13.53
C TRP A 733 14.52 -6.26 12.31
N ASN A 734 14.98 -5.01 12.39
CA ASN A 734 15.63 -4.29 11.30
C ASN A 734 17.03 -3.90 11.74
N LYS A 735 18.06 -4.40 11.04
CA LYS A 735 19.47 -4.13 11.35
C LYS A 735 20.25 -3.75 10.11
N ARG A 736 21.18 -2.82 10.29
CA ARG A 736 22.11 -2.36 9.25
C ARG A 736 23.56 -2.47 9.73
N LYS A 737 24.51 -2.45 8.78
CA LYS A 737 25.93 -2.43 9.01
C LYS A 737 26.60 -1.67 7.88
N PHE A 738 27.45 -0.69 8.21
CA PHE A 738 28.25 0.09 7.28
C PHE A 738 29.71 0.05 7.78
N ASP A 739 30.56 -0.71 7.12
CA ASP A 739 31.87 -1.03 7.64
C ASP A 739 32.75 0.20 7.84
N ASP A 740 32.61 1.26 7.02
CA ASP A 740 33.33 2.54 7.12
C ASP A 740 32.71 3.55 8.08
N TYR A 741 31.47 3.31 8.56
CA TYR A 741 30.78 4.19 9.51
C TYR A 741 30.72 3.55 10.90
N TYR A 742 30.20 2.30 10.99
CA TYR A 742 30.11 1.50 12.20
C TYR A 742 30.20 0.01 11.83
N PRO A 743 31.33 -0.68 12.14
CA PRO A 743 31.61 -2.02 11.64
C PRO A 743 30.83 -3.15 12.31
N HIS A 744 29.87 -2.82 13.18
CA HIS A 744 29.01 -3.78 13.85
C HIS A 744 27.54 -3.62 13.38
N TRP A 745 26.72 -4.65 13.60
CA TRP A 745 25.29 -4.57 13.33
C TRP A 745 24.60 -3.66 14.34
N PHE A 746 23.91 -2.64 13.87
CA PHE A 746 23.07 -1.74 14.67
C PHE A 746 21.62 -1.75 14.19
N TYR A 747 20.69 -1.29 15.03
CA TYR A 747 19.27 -1.22 14.67
C TYR A 747 19.00 -0.07 13.71
N ASP A 748 18.08 -0.32 12.76
CA ASP A 748 17.59 0.73 11.87
C ASP A 748 16.82 1.81 12.65
N LYS A 749 16.78 3.03 12.12
CA LYS A 749 16.03 4.16 12.69
C LYS A 749 14.54 3.83 12.89
N PHE A 750 13.94 2.99 12.03
CA PHE A 750 12.56 2.53 12.10
C PHE A 750 12.46 1.04 12.50
N ASP A 751 13.32 0.58 13.44
CA ASP A 751 13.13 -0.72 14.09
C ASP A 751 11.99 -0.65 15.10
N ASN A 752 10.78 -0.45 14.58
CA ASN A 752 9.55 -0.52 15.37
C ASN A 752 9.25 -1.98 15.69
N ARG A 753 9.79 -2.50 16.81
CA ARG A 753 9.72 -3.92 17.18
C ARG A 753 8.30 -4.46 17.16
N HIS A 754 7.35 -3.70 17.68
CA HIS A 754 5.93 -4.02 17.73
C HIS A 754 5.16 -2.91 17.06
N LYS A 755 4.32 -3.25 16.10
CA LYS A 755 3.34 -2.35 15.51
C LYS A 755 1.98 -3.03 15.51
N ALA A 756 0.94 -2.31 15.91
CA ALA A 756 -0.45 -2.78 15.91
C ALA A 756 -1.36 -1.67 15.39
N ASN A 757 -2.23 -1.99 14.46
CA ASN A 757 -3.31 -1.11 14.02
C ASN A 757 -4.63 -1.84 14.22
N ALA A 758 -5.66 -1.11 14.63
CA ALA A 758 -7.01 -1.62 14.74
C ALA A 758 -7.98 -0.53 14.29
N SER A 759 -8.86 -0.87 13.36
CA SER A 759 -9.92 0.02 12.94
C SER A 759 -11.28 -0.63 13.03
N VAL A 760 -12.28 0.17 13.31
CA VAL A 760 -13.68 -0.21 13.34
C VAL A 760 -14.52 0.79 12.56
N ARG A 761 -15.40 0.28 11.70
CA ARG A 761 -16.41 1.09 11.01
C ARG A 761 -17.79 0.47 11.24
N TYR A 762 -18.71 1.30 11.67
CA TYR A 762 -20.10 0.87 11.88
C TYR A 762 -21.08 1.76 11.10
N HIS A 763 -21.90 1.13 10.27
CA HIS A 763 -22.89 1.79 9.45
C HIS A 763 -24.27 1.77 10.13
N PHE A 764 -24.76 2.94 10.57
CA PHE A 764 -26.05 3.06 11.25
C PHE A 764 -27.26 2.97 10.29
N GLY A 765 -27.03 2.92 8.98
CA GLY A 765 -28.04 3.07 7.94
C GLY A 765 -28.35 4.55 7.64
N LYS A 766 -29.17 4.81 6.62
CA LYS A 766 -29.49 6.17 6.13
C LYS A 766 -28.25 7.04 5.80
N GLY A 767 -27.12 6.41 5.46
CA GLY A 767 -25.92 7.13 5.07
C GLY A 767 -25.05 7.62 6.22
N THR A 768 -25.23 7.17 7.45
CA THR A 768 -24.37 7.54 8.59
C THR A 768 -23.43 6.40 8.91
N SER A 769 -22.12 6.70 9.01
CA SER A 769 -21.07 5.76 9.42
C SER A 769 -20.23 6.37 10.52
N LEU A 770 -19.97 5.62 11.58
CA LEU A 770 -18.97 5.94 12.59
C LEU A 770 -17.74 5.11 12.33
N TYR A 771 -16.56 5.71 12.48
CA TYR A 771 -15.30 4.99 12.42
C TYR A 771 -14.37 5.41 13.56
N ALA A 772 -13.53 4.49 13.98
CA ALA A 772 -12.42 4.73 14.89
C ALA A 772 -11.21 3.93 14.44
N GLU A 773 -10.04 4.50 14.63
CA GLU A 773 -8.76 3.88 14.30
C GLU A 773 -7.78 4.09 15.44
N TRP A 774 -7.16 3.02 15.88
CA TRP A 774 -6.11 3.03 16.88
C TRP A 774 -4.82 2.48 16.30
N ILE A 775 -3.74 3.24 16.50
CA ILE A 775 -2.40 2.94 16.03
C ILE A 775 -1.48 2.85 17.23
N TYR A 776 -0.61 1.86 17.23
CA TYR A 776 0.45 1.69 18.21
C TYR A 776 1.71 1.18 17.54
N HIS A 777 2.86 1.74 17.88
CA HIS A 777 4.15 1.10 17.63
C HIS A 777 5.17 1.40 18.73
N SER A 778 6.13 0.47 18.90
CA SER A 778 7.34 0.73 19.70
C SER A 778 8.04 1.97 19.14
N GLY A 779 8.63 2.76 20.01
CA GLY A 779 9.30 3.99 19.62
C GLY A 779 10.39 3.76 18.56
N ASN A 780 10.56 4.74 17.70
CA ASN A 780 11.63 4.78 16.71
C ASN A 780 12.99 4.80 17.42
N ARG A 781 14.04 4.35 16.71
CA ARG A 781 15.40 4.40 17.22
C ARG A 781 16.04 5.76 16.93
N LEU A 782 16.72 6.29 17.91
CA LEU A 782 17.42 7.57 17.88
C LEU A 782 18.89 7.37 18.23
N THR A 783 19.74 8.18 17.64
CA THR A 783 21.15 8.28 18.05
C THR A 783 21.27 9.38 19.09
N LEU A 784 21.45 9.02 20.35
CA LEU A 784 21.69 9.96 21.44
C LEU A 784 23.15 9.85 21.88
N PRO A 785 23.75 10.97 22.38
CA PRO A 785 25.13 10.97 22.86
C PRO A 785 25.24 10.05 24.08
N THR A 786 26.37 9.38 24.19
CA THR A 786 26.73 8.51 25.31
C THR A 786 27.67 9.19 26.31
N GLN A 787 28.37 10.20 25.85
CA GLN A 787 29.33 10.95 26.67
C GLN A 787 29.25 12.44 26.35
N TYR A 788 29.61 13.22 27.32
CA TYR A 788 29.79 14.66 27.22
C TYR A 788 31.24 14.97 27.59
N VAL A 789 31.94 15.69 26.74
CA VAL A 789 33.36 15.98 26.91
C VAL A 789 33.58 17.49 26.91
N ASN A 790 34.29 17.94 27.94
CA ASN A 790 34.83 19.29 27.98
C ASN A 790 36.26 19.27 27.45
N PHE A 791 36.50 19.96 26.37
CA PHE A 791 37.85 20.21 25.92
C PHE A 791 38.45 21.35 26.72
N PRO A 792 39.69 21.19 27.27
CA PRO A 792 40.31 22.24 28.05
C PRO A 792 40.51 23.51 27.21
N ASP A 793 40.36 24.64 27.84
CA ASP A 793 40.61 25.93 27.25
C ASP A 793 42.11 26.09 26.96
N LEU A 794 42.46 26.19 25.69
CA LEU A 794 43.84 26.44 25.25
C LEU A 794 44.07 27.93 24.91
N GLY A 795 43.25 28.86 25.45
CA GLY A 795 43.42 30.27 25.33
C GLY A 795 42.25 31.11 24.83
N GLU A 796 41.17 30.48 24.34
CA GLU A 796 40.00 31.23 23.82
C GLU A 796 38.65 30.60 24.20
N GLY A 797 38.49 30.10 25.42
CA GLY A 797 37.24 29.49 25.90
C GLY A 797 37.10 28.01 25.51
N GLY A 798 37.03 27.13 26.52
CA GLY A 798 36.89 25.69 26.30
C GLY A 798 35.64 25.31 25.45
N SER A 799 35.77 24.41 24.51
CA SER A 799 34.65 23.88 23.76
C SER A 799 34.07 22.63 24.44
N GLN A 800 32.78 22.48 24.35
CA GLN A 800 32.04 21.34 24.87
C GLN A 800 31.42 20.59 23.73
N ASP A 801 31.48 19.26 23.74
CA ASP A 801 30.88 18.45 22.67
C ASP A 801 30.28 17.15 23.18
N PHE A 802 29.32 16.64 22.46
CA PHE A 802 28.68 15.35 22.69
C PHE A 802 29.35 14.27 21.85
N LEU A 803 29.74 13.16 22.48
CA LEU A 803 30.24 12.00 21.79
C LEU A 803 29.16 10.93 21.58
N TYR A 804 29.13 10.40 20.37
CA TYR A 804 28.20 9.38 19.92
C TYR A 804 28.97 8.07 19.67
N ASP A 805 28.49 6.97 20.23
CA ASP A 805 29.18 5.67 20.17
C ASP A 805 28.46 4.72 19.19
N VAL A 806 27.20 4.38 19.45
CA VAL A 806 26.44 3.44 18.66
C VAL A 806 25.30 4.16 17.93
N PRO A 807 25.18 4.03 16.60
CA PRO A 807 24.05 4.57 15.87
C PRO A 807 22.72 3.95 16.35
N ASN A 808 21.67 4.77 16.46
CA ASN A 808 20.32 4.34 16.84
C ASN A 808 20.28 3.54 18.16
N ASN A 809 21.06 4.01 19.15
CA ASN A 809 21.31 3.33 20.42
C ASN A 809 20.10 3.34 21.37
N VAL A 810 19.18 4.28 21.25
CA VAL A 810 18.04 4.48 22.16
C VAL A 810 16.72 4.34 21.41
N SER A 811 15.72 3.71 22.05
CA SER A 811 14.33 3.76 21.58
C SER A 811 13.62 4.97 22.15
N ALA A 812 12.97 5.77 21.32
CA ALA A 812 12.00 6.76 21.75
C ALA A 812 10.84 6.11 22.55
N PRO A 813 10.07 6.87 23.32
CA PRO A 813 8.80 6.41 23.88
C PRO A 813 7.87 5.82 22.81
N ALA A 814 7.03 4.88 23.20
CA ALA A 814 6.08 4.25 22.28
C ALA A 814 5.10 5.29 21.70
N TYR A 815 4.83 5.16 20.44
CA TYR A 815 3.82 5.93 19.73
C TYR A 815 2.45 5.26 19.85
N HIS A 816 1.43 6.03 20.18
CA HIS A 816 0.05 5.56 20.07
C HIS A 816 -0.94 6.71 19.87
N ARG A 817 -2.00 6.44 19.12
CA ARG A 817 -3.00 7.45 18.78
C ARG A 817 -4.35 6.78 18.54
N LEU A 818 -5.41 7.47 18.89
CA LEU A 818 -6.78 7.12 18.54
C LEU A 818 -7.38 8.25 17.72
N ASP A 819 -7.91 7.91 16.56
CA ASP A 819 -8.65 8.80 15.68
C ASP A 819 -10.10 8.33 15.60
N ILE A 820 -11.03 9.26 15.63
CA ILE A 820 -12.47 8.96 15.53
C ILE A 820 -13.15 9.89 14.55
N GLY A 821 -14.19 9.42 13.88
CA GLY A 821 -14.92 10.27 12.96
C GLY A 821 -16.29 9.73 12.56
N VAL A 822 -17.06 10.58 11.94
CA VAL A 822 -18.40 10.28 11.44
C VAL A 822 -18.55 10.79 10.01
N ASP A 823 -19.09 9.93 9.16
CA ASP A 823 -19.50 10.26 7.79
C ASP A 823 -21.02 10.36 7.73
N LEU A 824 -21.51 11.45 7.16
CA LEU A 824 -22.93 11.71 6.95
C LEU A 824 -23.18 11.85 5.45
N HIS A 825 -23.75 10.83 4.84
CA HIS A 825 -24.12 10.81 3.43
C HIS A 825 -25.58 11.19 3.25
N HIS A 826 -25.85 12.20 2.47
CA HIS A 826 -27.19 12.62 2.11
C HIS A 826 -27.38 12.66 0.60
N ARG A 827 -28.30 11.86 0.07
CA ARG A 827 -28.67 11.87 -1.34
C ARG A 827 -29.87 12.79 -1.55
N THR A 828 -29.70 13.77 -2.44
CA THR A 828 -30.78 14.70 -2.80
C THR A 828 -31.78 14.04 -3.75
N LYS A 829 -32.96 14.62 -3.88
CA LYS A 829 -33.99 14.15 -4.82
C LYS A 829 -33.53 14.12 -6.28
N ASN A 830 -32.59 15.01 -6.65
CA ASN A 830 -32.02 15.10 -8.00
C ASN A 830 -30.87 14.11 -8.25
N GLY A 831 -30.57 13.21 -7.30
CA GLY A 831 -29.53 12.22 -7.42
C GLY A 831 -28.12 12.69 -6.98
N HIS A 832 -27.93 13.96 -6.66
CA HIS A 832 -26.66 14.47 -6.13
C HIS A 832 -26.39 13.94 -4.73
N GLU A 833 -25.13 13.78 -4.39
CA GLU A 833 -24.70 13.30 -3.09
C GLU A 833 -23.96 14.40 -2.32
N ARG A 834 -24.28 14.57 -1.03
CA ARG A 834 -23.60 15.45 -0.08
C ARG A 834 -23.02 14.60 1.01
N ILE A 835 -21.72 14.71 1.23
CA ILE A 835 -20.99 13.95 2.24
C ILE A 835 -20.35 14.95 3.20
N TRP A 836 -20.70 14.85 4.47
CA TRP A 836 -20.01 15.55 5.55
C TRP A 836 -19.18 14.53 6.30
N ASN A 837 -17.89 14.82 6.47
CA ASN A 837 -17.02 14.10 7.38
C ASN A 837 -16.62 15.02 8.52
N TRP A 838 -16.79 14.54 9.74
CA TRP A 838 -16.30 15.16 10.96
C TRP A 838 -15.37 14.19 11.65
N SER A 839 -14.17 14.62 11.99
CA SER A 839 -13.19 13.74 12.61
C SER A 839 -12.38 14.45 13.68
N ILE A 840 -11.80 13.66 14.57
CA ILE A 840 -10.90 14.10 15.62
C ILE A 840 -9.65 13.27 15.49
N TYR A 841 -8.55 13.91 15.17
CA TYR A 841 -7.22 13.35 15.21
C TYR A 841 -6.72 13.36 16.65
N ASN A 842 -6.06 12.29 17.10
CA ASN A 842 -5.49 12.16 18.42
C ASN A 842 -6.51 12.42 19.54
N ALA A 843 -7.62 11.69 19.54
CA ALA A 843 -8.80 11.94 20.37
C ALA A 843 -8.54 11.95 21.89
N TYR A 844 -7.49 11.28 22.37
CA TYR A 844 -7.09 11.34 23.78
C TYR A 844 -5.84 12.23 24.04
N CYS A 845 -5.44 13.06 23.05
CA CYS A 845 -4.39 14.07 23.18
C CYS A 845 -3.05 13.52 23.69
N HIS A 846 -2.60 12.38 23.20
CA HIS A 846 -1.27 11.86 23.52
C HIS A 846 -0.21 12.55 22.65
N LEU A 847 0.70 13.31 23.29
CA LEU A 847 1.78 14.00 22.59
C LEU A 847 2.89 13.00 22.24
N ASN A 848 2.83 12.43 21.06
CA ASN A 848 3.83 11.49 20.56
C ASN A 848 5.17 12.17 20.32
N THR A 849 6.25 11.45 20.57
CA THR A 849 7.62 11.99 20.48
C THR A 849 7.96 12.29 19.02
N MET A 850 8.19 13.55 18.69
CA MET A 850 8.72 14.00 17.41
C MET A 850 10.22 14.31 17.47
N TRP A 851 10.69 14.79 18.61
CA TRP A 851 12.06 15.19 18.85
C TRP A 851 12.50 14.83 20.25
N VAL A 852 13.80 14.57 20.42
CA VAL A 852 14.43 14.37 21.74
C VAL A 852 15.53 15.41 21.90
N ASP A 853 15.35 16.25 22.90
CA ASP A 853 16.33 17.27 23.32
C ASP A 853 17.25 16.67 24.38
N VAL A 854 18.57 16.81 24.18
CA VAL A 854 19.56 16.32 25.13
C VAL A 854 20.31 17.52 25.70
N LYS A 855 20.31 17.63 27.01
CA LYS A 855 21.01 18.68 27.72
C LYS A 855 21.96 18.07 28.74
N TYR A 856 23.11 18.69 28.91
CA TYR A 856 24.01 18.39 29.99
C TYR A 856 23.66 19.30 31.19
N ASP A 857 23.43 18.67 32.33
CA ASP A 857 23.20 19.33 33.62
C ASP A 857 24.53 19.43 34.32
N SER A 858 25.17 20.61 34.28
CA SER A 858 26.48 20.87 34.88
C SER A 858 26.47 20.73 36.40
N ASP A 859 25.32 21.02 37.01
CA ASP A 859 25.22 21.02 38.50
C ASP A 859 25.24 19.59 39.06
N HIS A 860 24.75 18.63 38.27
CA HIS A 860 24.67 17.23 38.67
C HIS A 860 25.63 16.32 37.87
N GLY A 861 26.35 16.84 36.88
CA GLY A 861 27.24 16.05 36.02
C GLY A 861 26.50 14.98 35.20
N THR A 862 25.24 15.21 34.82
CA THR A 862 24.39 14.21 34.16
C THR A 862 23.81 14.72 32.86
N MET A 863 23.71 13.83 31.88
CA MET A 863 22.95 14.08 30.65
C MET A 863 21.49 13.74 30.87
N ARG A 864 20.61 14.62 30.42
CA ARG A 864 19.16 14.44 30.48
C ARG A 864 18.58 14.50 29.07
N ALA A 865 17.85 13.45 28.68
CA ALA A 865 17.11 13.40 27.44
C ALA A 865 15.63 13.66 27.73
N LYS A 866 15.02 14.59 27.00
CA LYS A 866 13.60 14.95 27.14
C LYS A 866 12.93 14.82 25.79
N SER A 867 11.92 13.93 25.69
CA SER A 867 11.07 13.83 24.51
C SER A 867 10.13 15.02 24.42
N LYS A 868 9.93 15.51 23.18
CA LYS A 868 9.01 16.60 22.86
C LYS A 868 8.04 16.12 21.79
N GLY A 869 6.75 16.26 22.06
CA GLY A 869 5.66 16.03 21.13
C GLY A 869 4.86 17.32 20.97
N TYR A 870 4.40 17.59 19.75
CA TYR A 870 3.78 18.87 19.40
C TYR A 870 2.36 18.74 18.85
N ILE A 871 1.89 17.52 18.55
CA ILE A 871 0.61 17.32 17.90
C ILE A 871 -0.47 17.01 18.94
N PRO A 872 -1.33 18.00 19.28
CA PRO A 872 -2.42 17.81 20.23
C PRO A 872 -3.64 17.15 19.53
N ILE A 873 -4.77 17.17 20.19
CA ILE A 873 -6.07 16.88 19.61
C ILE A 873 -6.37 17.88 18.50
N ILE A 874 -6.73 17.39 17.29
CA ILE A 874 -7.09 18.25 16.16
C ILE A 874 -8.47 17.85 15.63
N PRO A 875 -9.50 18.67 15.84
CA PRO A 875 -10.78 18.49 15.16
C PRO A 875 -10.65 18.83 13.67
N SER A 876 -11.31 18.08 12.82
CA SER A 876 -11.28 18.25 11.38
C SER A 876 -12.65 18.06 10.77
N PHE A 877 -12.86 18.67 9.61
CA PHE A 877 -14.06 18.47 8.81
C PHE A 877 -13.76 18.47 7.32
N SER A 878 -14.59 17.78 6.57
CA SER A 878 -14.66 17.98 5.12
C SER A 878 -16.11 17.88 4.62
N TYR A 879 -16.36 18.57 3.53
CA TYR A 879 -17.62 18.53 2.79
C TYR A 879 -17.34 18.17 1.34
N THR A 880 -18.04 17.16 0.82
CA THR A 880 -17.97 16.77 -0.58
C THR A 880 -19.36 16.83 -1.21
N PHE A 881 -19.46 17.51 -2.32
CA PHE A 881 -20.66 17.56 -3.17
C PHE A 881 -20.38 16.85 -4.49
N LYS A 882 -21.18 15.82 -4.81
CA LYS A 882 -21.13 15.12 -6.09
C LYS A 882 -22.39 15.40 -6.89
N PHE A 883 -22.24 15.71 -8.17
CA PHE A 883 -23.32 16.12 -9.09
C PHE A 883 -23.29 15.37 -10.42
#